data_83a4f20bb1d2b8084a8b1238cdf0f7b8
#
_entry.id   83a4f20bb1d2b8084a8b1238cdf0f7b8
#
_cell.length_a   1.000
_cell.length_b   1.000
_cell.length_c   1.000
_cell.angle_alpha   90.00
_cell.angle_beta   90.00
_cell.angle_gamma   90.00
#
_symmetry.space_group_name_H-M   'P 1'
#
loop_
_entity.id
_entity.type
_entity.pdbx_description
1 polymer ?
#
loop_
_entity_poly.entity_id
_entity_poly.type
_entity_poly.pdbx_seq_one_letter_code
_entity_poly.pdbx_strand_id
1 'polypeptide(L)'
;MLFIRYKSFTLSLFVIASTFHAYAQQHKRKDPVRTDTLKEVLIRGYTRSTTTGKIQIYQKELQLVKSGTIGETLSHVPGIQNASFGPNSGTPMIRSLSGNRVKVLSNGMSMNDLSGISPNLNVMVDMENLLGIEVLKSGASVLYGGKAIGGAVNLMDNTIPKQRFDKNLIGFASVEGGTNAGYKQAFDLNGNLGKKWVWHAGAMNHWNKDLRIPGNTKAPIAYDPKIDDLTQTMAQVVVDKEITRNITLYPYISQFVLDNINNPQWGLSEADLYTFQPNSIIGGVAVPNPGNTVYIPGQPSNTPFSTTKIKGIYDYAPVEKGIMPNSHSNSYSVNLGTSYVGEHIRAGIGYRRSYGYYGIPGFALRKLAGHTHTHDDGYTHVVEGATTYLPINTRSASNSLLMEAEYHPENGIIHALKLNYVFQDGKDSELIGAFLANEFSSNHHALRVELEQRPLSFLKGVSGVDLSRMNIKGVGEQRYLPDNLSREYGAFTLQQLRLDFLEVDLGYRHDLVKRNARLTPGYSPSRGLGGGKLSPRDFHLNQYNMLTKVNLTDAGFLTASYVHAERAPEVNELYAGNNHFAIMLEENGDDRLNKETAKTLEFGAGLNLQHFQLSVTHYITRFQDYLYLAHTGISRSGGFLVKEWRQADTRITGWEAEFKVQRPVNKHTTVHVGAYFDLVKNINVSGESMRNWAEGDYMPNMPTSRFGFSGGLNLKKLDIDVLFDRYLSQRFLGKNINPEPPMPAYSLLTARIAYKGTIKGLQADYFLSGNNLLNIEARPQNSLLKYLAPLPGINISLGIKVNI
;
A
#
# COMPACT_ATOMS: atom_id res chain seq x y z
N MET A 1 2.53 -8.65 -49.82
CA MET A 1 1.06 -8.57 -49.70
C MET A 1 0.63 -8.02 -48.35
N LEU A 2 1.39 -7.09 -47.76
CA LEU A 2 1.16 -6.47 -46.41
C LEU A 2 1.15 -4.93 -46.42
N PHE A 3 1.14 -4.27 -47.59
CA PHE A 3 1.20 -2.81 -47.74
C PHE A 3 -0.11 -2.13 -48.17
N ILE A 4 -1.20 -2.89 -48.32
CA ILE A 4 -2.48 -2.35 -48.83
C ILE A 4 -3.53 -2.09 -47.69
N ARG A 5 -3.30 -2.53 -46.48
CA ARG A 5 -4.29 -2.34 -45.37
C ARG A 5 -4.13 -1.08 -44.52
N TYR A 6 -3.05 -0.32 -44.69
CA TYR A 6 -2.84 0.92 -43.91
C TYR A 6 -3.43 2.20 -44.54
N LYS A 7 -3.72 2.19 -45.85
CA LYS A 7 -4.31 3.37 -46.50
C LYS A 7 -5.82 3.51 -46.32
N SER A 8 -6.53 2.45 -46.00
CA SER A 8 -7.98 2.48 -45.78
C SER A 8 -8.39 3.01 -44.41
N PHE A 9 -7.50 2.94 -43.41
CA PHE A 9 -7.80 3.40 -42.06
C PHE A 9 -7.62 4.92 -41.88
N THR A 10 -6.67 5.51 -42.61
CA THR A 10 -6.45 6.97 -42.62
C THR A 10 -7.50 7.73 -43.43
N LEU A 11 -8.09 7.11 -44.45
CA LEU A 11 -9.16 7.73 -45.24
C LEU A 11 -10.51 7.73 -44.49
N SER A 12 -10.79 6.73 -43.67
CA SER A 12 -12.00 6.67 -42.83
C SER A 12 -11.98 7.70 -41.68
N LEU A 13 -10.82 8.03 -41.13
CA LEU A 13 -10.71 9.10 -40.13
C LEU A 13 -10.90 10.50 -40.74
N PHE A 14 -10.48 10.72 -41.96
CA PHE A 14 -10.64 12.02 -42.67
C PHE A 14 -12.08 12.28 -43.15
N VAL A 15 -12.82 11.23 -43.48
CA VAL A 15 -14.24 11.35 -43.84
C VAL A 15 -15.13 11.63 -42.63
N ILE A 16 -14.76 11.08 -41.43
CA ILE A 16 -15.46 11.41 -40.18
C ILE A 16 -15.19 12.86 -39.76
N ALA A 17 -14.00 13.41 -39.98
CA ALA A 17 -13.67 14.79 -39.66
C ALA A 17 -14.37 15.82 -40.58
N SER A 18 -14.71 15.47 -41.84
CA SER A 18 -15.37 16.38 -42.79
C SER A 18 -16.90 16.44 -42.65
N THR A 19 -17.53 15.43 -42.03
CA THR A 19 -18.98 15.48 -41.77
C THR A 19 -19.36 16.29 -40.51
N PHE A 20 -18.39 16.62 -39.68
CA PHE A 20 -18.62 17.41 -38.45
C PHE A 20 -18.67 18.92 -38.64
N HIS A 21 -18.30 19.46 -39.81
CA HIS A 21 -18.40 20.90 -40.10
C HIS A 21 -19.80 21.41 -40.39
N ALA A 22 -20.79 20.54 -40.58
CA ALA A 22 -22.15 20.94 -40.96
C ALA A 22 -23.13 21.01 -39.77
N TYR A 23 -22.79 20.57 -38.57
CA TYR A 23 -23.70 20.53 -37.42
C TYR A 23 -23.43 21.58 -36.32
N ALA A 24 -22.44 22.45 -36.50
CA ALA A 24 -22.02 23.40 -35.45
C ALA A 24 -22.72 24.77 -35.51
N GLN A 25 -23.77 24.92 -36.31
CA GLN A 25 -24.44 26.23 -36.44
C GLN A 25 -25.92 26.21 -36.06
N GLN A 26 -26.32 25.76 -34.92
CA GLN A 26 -27.59 26.14 -34.30
C GLN A 26 -27.63 25.65 -32.84
N HIS A 27 -27.29 26.53 -31.90
CA HIS A 27 -28.02 26.71 -30.62
C HIS A 27 -27.24 27.67 -29.72
N LYS A 28 -27.55 28.94 -29.80
CA LYS A 28 -27.23 29.91 -28.75
C LYS A 28 -28.22 29.71 -27.60
N ARG A 29 -27.80 29.03 -26.55
CA ARG A 29 -28.40 29.13 -25.21
C ARG A 29 -27.50 30.00 -24.33
N LYS A 30 -28.07 31.06 -23.79
CA LYS A 30 -27.47 31.90 -22.73
C LYS A 30 -27.39 31.06 -21.47
N ASP A 31 -26.17 30.67 -21.06
CA ASP A 31 -25.98 30.13 -19.75
C ASP A 31 -25.97 31.23 -18.71
N PRO A 32 -26.73 31.11 -17.63
CA PRO A 32 -26.53 31.95 -16.45
C PRO A 32 -25.22 31.58 -15.80
N VAL A 33 -24.43 32.58 -15.43
CA VAL A 33 -23.23 32.44 -14.60
C VAL A 33 -23.63 31.71 -13.30
N ARG A 34 -23.37 30.42 -13.24
CA ARG A 34 -23.46 29.66 -12.01
C ARG A 34 -22.16 29.85 -11.24
N THR A 35 -22.20 30.63 -10.19
CA THR A 35 -21.31 30.48 -9.05
C THR A 35 -21.53 29.07 -8.52
N ASP A 36 -20.55 28.18 -8.71
CA ASP A 36 -20.52 26.84 -8.10
C ASP A 36 -20.34 26.98 -6.60
N THR A 37 -21.39 27.39 -5.90
CA THR A 37 -21.56 26.97 -4.52
C THR A 37 -21.82 25.49 -4.59
N LEU A 38 -20.92 24.68 -4.06
CA LEU A 38 -21.10 23.26 -3.81
C LEU A 38 -22.39 23.05 -2.99
N LYS A 39 -23.52 23.01 -3.67
CA LYS A 39 -24.70 22.39 -3.09
C LYS A 39 -24.35 20.92 -2.90
N GLU A 40 -24.28 20.50 -1.67
CA GLU A 40 -24.15 19.14 -1.24
C GLU A 40 -25.19 18.26 -1.93
N VAL A 41 -24.86 17.75 -3.12
CA VAL A 41 -25.60 16.67 -3.74
C VAL A 41 -25.21 15.41 -2.98
N LEU A 42 -25.95 15.13 -1.93
CA LEU A 42 -25.85 13.94 -1.12
C LEU A 42 -26.24 12.73 -1.96
N ILE A 43 -25.34 12.25 -2.81
CA ILE A 43 -25.36 10.89 -3.31
C ILE A 43 -24.56 10.09 -2.32
N ARG A 44 -25.21 9.25 -1.53
CA ARG A 44 -24.51 8.28 -0.69
C ARG A 44 -23.85 7.22 -1.57
N GLY A 45 -22.57 7.14 -1.50
CA GLY A 45 -21.73 6.25 -2.29
C GLY A 45 -20.59 7.02 -2.92
N TYR A 46 -19.55 6.32 -3.32
CA TYR A 46 -18.41 6.92 -4.01
C TYR A 46 -18.88 7.68 -5.24
N THR A 47 -18.59 8.96 -5.34
CA THR A 47 -18.81 9.68 -6.60
C THR A 47 -17.68 9.29 -7.54
N ARG A 48 -17.97 8.46 -8.53
CA ARG A 48 -17.03 8.11 -9.58
C ARG A 48 -17.07 9.18 -10.65
N SER A 49 -16.02 9.95 -10.83
CA SER A 49 -15.83 10.70 -12.07
C SER A 49 -15.54 9.68 -13.16
N THR A 50 -16.45 9.55 -14.09
CA THR A 50 -16.41 8.53 -15.13
C THR A 50 -15.30 8.74 -16.16
N THR A 51 -14.72 9.94 -16.24
CA THR A 51 -13.70 10.28 -17.21
C THR A 51 -12.29 9.96 -16.77
N THR A 52 -11.97 10.16 -15.48
CA THR A 52 -10.60 10.04 -14.98
C THR A 52 -10.36 8.77 -14.13
N GLY A 53 -11.35 7.88 -14.00
CA GLY A 53 -11.26 6.76 -13.06
C GLY A 53 -11.12 7.21 -11.61
N LYS A 54 -11.44 8.47 -11.32
CA LYS A 54 -11.36 9.10 -10.01
C LYS A 54 -12.53 8.68 -9.15
N ILE A 55 -12.25 8.20 -7.93
CA ILE A 55 -13.24 7.88 -6.91
C ILE A 55 -13.08 8.89 -5.80
N GLN A 56 -14.18 9.47 -5.33
CA GLN A 56 -14.21 10.36 -4.17
C GLN A 56 -15.07 9.75 -3.08
N ILE A 57 -14.53 9.66 -1.88
CA ILE A 57 -15.20 9.19 -0.68
C ILE A 57 -15.25 10.38 0.27
N TYR A 58 -16.45 10.86 0.56
CA TYR A 58 -16.63 12.02 1.42
C TYR A 58 -16.75 11.63 2.89
N GLN A 59 -16.66 12.62 3.78
CA GLN A 59 -16.64 12.43 5.23
C GLN A 59 -17.78 11.54 5.75
N LYS A 60 -18.96 11.57 5.12
CA LYS A 60 -20.12 10.78 5.55
C LYS A 60 -19.90 9.27 5.28
N GLU A 61 -19.42 8.92 4.11
CA GLU A 61 -19.10 7.53 3.76
C GLU A 61 -17.93 7.01 4.58
N LEU A 62 -16.94 7.88 4.84
CA LEU A 62 -15.79 7.53 5.68
C LEU A 62 -16.21 7.09 7.09
N GLN A 63 -17.27 7.66 7.66
CA GLN A 63 -17.72 7.28 9.01
C GLN A 63 -18.14 5.83 9.14
N LEU A 64 -18.58 5.19 8.05
CA LEU A 64 -18.97 3.77 8.05
C LEU A 64 -17.75 2.83 7.97
N VAL A 65 -16.76 3.22 7.17
CA VAL A 65 -15.64 2.33 6.77
C VAL A 65 -14.30 2.72 7.38
N LYS A 66 -14.26 3.83 8.11
CA LYS A 66 -13.03 4.37 8.69
C LYS A 66 -12.37 3.40 9.66
N SER A 67 -11.09 3.12 9.43
CA SER A 67 -10.26 2.23 10.22
C SER A 67 -8.96 2.92 10.63
N GLY A 68 -8.10 2.23 11.38
CA GLY A 68 -6.80 2.74 11.83
C GLY A 68 -5.77 2.89 10.70
N THR A 69 -6.02 2.30 9.52
CA THR A 69 -5.13 2.39 8.37
C THR A 69 -5.87 2.81 7.11
N ILE A 70 -5.15 3.47 6.18
CA ILE A 70 -5.72 3.89 4.88
C ILE A 70 -6.11 2.67 4.06
N GLY A 71 -5.28 1.63 4.06
CA GLY A 71 -5.53 0.41 3.29
C GLY A 71 -6.83 -0.27 3.71
N GLU A 72 -7.08 -0.40 5.01
CA GLU A 72 -8.31 -1.00 5.53
C GLU A 72 -9.53 -0.11 5.25
N THR A 73 -9.41 1.20 5.43
CA THR A 73 -10.48 2.16 5.12
C THR A 73 -10.94 2.08 3.67
N LEU A 74 -10.01 1.87 2.73
CA LEU A 74 -10.30 1.77 1.31
C LEU A 74 -10.66 0.35 0.85
N SER A 75 -10.55 -0.64 1.71
CA SER A 75 -10.78 -2.04 1.35
C SER A 75 -12.21 -2.35 0.89
N HIS A 76 -13.18 -1.47 1.14
CA HIS A 76 -14.56 -1.60 0.66
C HIS A 76 -14.78 -1.04 -0.76
N VAL A 77 -13.74 -0.46 -1.37
CA VAL A 77 -13.80 0.06 -2.74
C VAL A 77 -13.45 -1.06 -3.73
N PRO A 78 -14.27 -1.32 -4.77
CA PRO A 78 -13.94 -2.32 -5.79
C PRO A 78 -12.54 -2.13 -6.37
N GLY A 79 -11.78 -3.23 -6.50
CA GLY A 79 -10.40 -3.21 -7.01
C GLY A 79 -9.35 -2.65 -6.04
N ILE A 80 -9.73 -2.36 -4.78
CA ILE A 80 -8.80 -1.93 -3.74
C ILE A 80 -8.89 -2.89 -2.56
N GLN A 81 -7.77 -3.43 -2.11
CA GLN A 81 -7.66 -4.25 -0.90
C GLN A 81 -6.57 -3.68 0.02
N ASN A 82 -6.48 -4.20 1.22
CA ASN A 82 -5.48 -3.77 2.19
C ASN A 82 -4.23 -4.66 2.09
N ALA A 83 -3.09 -4.10 1.71
CA ALA A 83 -1.80 -4.75 1.89
C ALA A 83 -1.40 -4.59 3.37
N SER A 84 -1.90 -5.48 4.22
CA SER A 84 -1.74 -5.36 5.66
C SER A 84 -0.43 -5.96 6.15
N PHE A 85 0.13 -5.31 7.16
CA PHE A 85 1.20 -5.83 7.99
C PHE A 85 0.72 -5.88 9.45
N GLY A 86 -0.24 -6.79 9.72
CA GLY A 86 -0.99 -6.82 10.96
C GLY A 86 -2.05 -5.71 11.05
N PRO A 87 -2.65 -5.50 12.22
CA PRO A 87 -3.79 -4.61 12.40
C PRO A 87 -3.41 -3.12 12.41
N ASN A 88 -2.16 -2.80 12.70
CA ASN A 88 -1.69 -1.44 12.93
C ASN A 88 -0.96 -0.83 11.73
N SER A 89 -0.66 -1.60 10.69
CA SER A 89 -0.07 -1.12 9.45
C SER A 89 -0.78 -1.72 8.24
N GLY A 90 -1.11 -0.86 7.28
CA GLY A 90 -1.78 -1.29 6.06
C GLY A 90 -1.85 -0.19 5.03
N THR A 91 -1.45 -0.52 3.82
CA THR A 91 -1.42 0.39 2.67
C THR A 91 -2.42 -0.04 1.61
N PRO A 92 -2.96 0.90 0.82
CA PRO A 92 -3.86 0.56 -0.28
C PRO A 92 -3.15 -0.31 -1.32
N MET A 93 -3.79 -1.42 -1.68
CA MET A 93 -3.41 -2.26 -2.81
C MET A 93 -4.43 -2.06 -3.92
N ILE A 94 -4.05 -1.38 -4.99
CA ILE A 94 -4.92 -1.11 -6.14
C ILE A 94 -4.59 -2.11 -7.24
N ARG A 95 -5.56 -2.96 -7.63
CA ARG A 95 -5.41 -3.93 -8.72
C ARG A 95 -4.13 -4.79 -8.61
N SER A 96 -3.85 -5.31 -7.43
CA SER A 96 -2.64 -6.06 -7.05
C SER A 96 -1.34 -5.26 -6.90
N LEU A 97 -1.37 -3.95 -7.03
CA LEU A 97 -0.22 -3.06 -6.89
C LEU A 97 -0.28 -2.31 -5.57
N SER A 98 0.78 -2.34 -4.77
CA SER A 98 0.88 -1.70 -3.45
C SER A 98 2.27 -1.14 -3.18
N GLY A 99 2.49 -0.56 -2.01
CA GLY A 99 3.77 -0.01 -1.59
C GLY A 99 4.28 1.07 -2.55
N ASN A 100 5.48 0.92 -3.04
CA ASN A 100 6.15 1.88 -3.94
C ASN A 100 5.43 2.12 -5.29
N ARG A 101 4.28 1.46 -5.55
CA ARG A 101 3.48 1.62 -6.77
C ARG A 101 2.18 2.37 -6.57
N VAL A 102 1.78 2.63 -5.33
CA VAL A 102 0.58 3.43 -5.00
C VAL A 102 1.02 4.64 -4.20
N LYS A 103 0.87 5.83 -4.78
CA LYS A 103 1.31 7.07 -4.14
C LYS A 103 0.26 7.59 -3.18
N VAL A 104 0.63 7.81 -1.92
CA VAL A 104 -0.22 8.49 -0.94
C VAL A 104 0.13 9.97 -0.92
N LEU A 105 -0.90 10.81 -0.98
CA LEU A 105 -0.81 12.26 -1.05
C LEU A 105 -1.64 12.89 0.08
N SER A 106 -1.27 14.06 0.50
CA SER A 106 -2.08 14.94 1.36
C SER A 106 -2.35 16.25 0.64
N ASN A 107 -3.63 16.56 0.37
CA ASN A 107 -4.04 17.73 -0.39
C ASN A 107 -3.28 17.91 -1.74
N GLY A 108 -3.03 16.79 -2.45
CA GLY A 108 -2.30 16.78 -3.71
C GLY A 108 -0.78 16.80 -3.60
N MET A 109 -0.22 16.91 -2.41
CA MET A 109 1.22 16.94 -2.15
C MET A 109 1.76 15.57 -1.71
N SER A 110 2.97 15.24 -2.17
CA SER A 110 3.69 14.04 -1.77
C SER A 110 3.96 14.04 -0.27
N MET A 111 3.67 12.94 0.39
CA MET A 111 3.97 12.73 1.82
C MET A 111 5.35 12.08 1.99
N ASN A 112 5.93 12.26 3.18
CA ASN A 112 7.07 11.47 3.64
C ASN A 112 6.56 10.10 4.08
N ASP A 113 6.36 9.22 3.12
CA ASP A 113 5.80 7.89 3.31
C ASP A 113 6.91 6.85 3.13
N LEU A 114 7.29 6.20 4.21
CA LEU A 114 8.25 5.09 4.23
C LEU A 114 7.60 3.72 4.21
N SER A 115 6.27 3.62 4.18
CA SER A 115 5.55 2.34 4.17
C SER A 115 5.83 1.47 2.95
N GLY A 116 6.18 2.08 1.82
CA GLY A 116 6.64 1.37 0.63
C GLY A 116 8.06 0.81 0.77
N ILE A 117 8.86 1.37 1.66
CA ILE A 117 10.23 0.92 1.96
C ILE A 117 10.19 -0.14 3.06
N SER A 118 9.38 0.05 4.07
CA SER A 118 9.23 -0.86 5.21
C SER A 118 7.73 -1.07 5.51
N PRO A 119 7.16 -2.25 5.18
CA PRO A 119 5.71 -2.48 5.26
C PRO A 119 5.13 -2.41 6.67
N ASN A 120 5.97 -2.55 7.70
CA ASN A 120 5.57 -2.38 9.10
C ASN A 120 5.33 -0.91 9.49
N LEU A 121 5.79 0.05 8.68
CA LEU A 121 5.55 1.47 8.91
C LEU A 121 4.17 1.86 8.39
N ASN A 122 3.34 2.43 9.25
CA ASN A 122 2.04 2.92 8.86
C ASN A 122 2.15 4.37 8.36
N VAL A 123 1.39 4.71 7.33
CA VAL A 123 1.24 6.10 6.91
C VAL A 123 0.49 6.85 8.00
N MET A 124 1.18 7.78 8.67
CA MET A 124 0.65 8.52 9.80
C MET A 124 -0.33 9.60 9.33
N VAL A 125 -1.63 9.31 9.42
CA VAL A 125 -2.72 10.16 8.96
C VAL A 125 -3.75 10.35 10.06
N ASP A 126 -4.26 11.55 10.16
CA ASP A 126 -5.42 11.87 10.98
C ASP A 126 -6.71 11.47 10.24
N MET A 127 -7.13 10.24 10.43
CA MET A 127 -8.33 9.70 9.77
C MET A 127 -9.62 10.32 10.29
N GLU A 128 -9.61 10.96 11.47
CA GLU A 128 -10.79 11.56 12.09
C GLU A 128 -11.16 12.92 11.49
N ASN A 129 -10.14 13.69 11.09
CA ASN A 129 -10.27 15.05 10.59
C ASN A 129 -10.20 15.16 9.06
N LEU A 130 -10.26 14.02 8.33
CA LEU A 130 -10.35 14.03 6.86
C LEU A 130 -11.71 14.57 6.40
N LEU A 131 -11.68 15.43 5.39
CA LEU A 131 -12.85 15.85 4.62
C LEU A 131 -13.27 14.78 3.61
N GLY A 132 -12.31 14.03 3.09
CA GLY A 132 -12.53 12.96 2.15
C GLY A 132 -11.24 12.32 1.65
N ILE A 133 -11.40 11.27 0.85
CA ILE A 133 -10.31 10.58 0.17
C ILE A 133 -10.61 10.52 -1.32
N GLU A 134 -9.64 10.87 -2.14
CA GLU A 134 -9.69 10.68 -3.58
C GLU A 134 -8.79 9.51 -3.97
N VAL A 135 -9.28 8.62 -4.84
CA VAL A 135 -8.48 7.53 -5.39
C VAL A 135 -8.49 7.62 -6.91
N LEU A 136 -7.31 7.60 -7.49
CA LEU A 136 -7.10 7.51 -8.94
C LEU A 136 -6.50 6.12 -9.23
N LYS A 137 -7.24 5.28 -9.92
CA LYS A 137 -6.80 3.92 -10.26
C LYS A 137 -6.03 3.84 -11.57
N SER A 138 -6.24 4.80 -12.47
CA SER A 138 -5.64 4.81 -13.80
C SER A 138 -5.17 6.20 -14.17
N GLY A 139 -4.02 6.30 -14.86
CA GLY A 139 -3.47 7.58 -15.32
C GLY A 139 -2.91 8.50 -14.22
N ALA A 140 -2.87 8.04 -12.96
CA ALA A 140 -2.38 8.85 -11.84
C ALA A 140 -0.89 9.23 -11.98
N SER A 141 -0.12 8.41 -12.69
CA SER A 141 1.31 8.63 -12.91
C SER A 141 1.61 9.91 -13.67
N VAL A 142 0.75 10.33 -14.58
CA VAL A 142 0.91 11.61 -15.29
C VAL A 142 0.86 12.80 -14.34
N LEU A 143 -0.04 12.78 -13.36
CA LEU A 143 -0.18 13.87 -12.39
C LEU A 143 0.84 13.80 -11.26
N TYR A 144 1.21 12.58 -10.82
CA TYR A 144 1.92 12.38 -9.56
C TYR A 144 3.24 11.62 -9.69
N GLY A 145 3.67 11.26 -10.91
CA GLY A 145 4.96 10.61 -11.21
C GLY A 145 4.95 9.10 -11.04
N GLY A 146 6.11 8.50 -11.25
CA GLY A 146 6.29 7.05 -11.36
C GLY A 146 5.80 6.22 -10.18
N LYS A 147 5.88 6.73 -8.95
CA LYS A 147 5.31 6.06 -7.76
C LYS A 147 3.79 5.86 -7.82
N ALA A 148 3.10 6.54 -8.71
CA ALA A 148 1.66 6.38 -8.94
C ALA A 148 1.34 5.46 -10.13
N ILE A 149 2.27 4.57 -10.54
CA ILE A 149 2.09 3.59 -11.63
C ILE A 149 0.88 2.66 -11.40
N GLY A 150 0.60 2.30 -10.16
CA GLY A 150 -0.56 1.51 -9.74
C GLY A 150 -1.78 2.36 -9.35
N GLY A 151 -1.58 3.65 -9.14
CA GLY A 151 -2.61 4.58 -8.72
C GLY A 151 -2.15 5.58 -7.67
N ALA A 152 -3.04 6.46 -7.27
CA ALA A 152 -2.79 7.42 -6.20
C ALA A 152 -3.97 7.52 -5.24
N VAL A 153 -3.68 7.79 -3.97
CA VAL A 153 -4.66 8.05 -2.91
C VAL A 153 -4.36 9.41 -2.33
N ASN A 154 -5.27 10.36 -2.51
CA ASN A 154 -5.15 11.73 -2.02
C ASN A 154 -6.07 11.94 -0.82
N LEU A 155 -5.48 12.23 0.31
CA LEU A 155 -6.14 12.51 1.57
C LEU A 155 -6.44 14.00 1.64
N MET A 156 -7.69 14.36 1.76
CA MET A 156 -8.13 15.75 1.81
C MET A 156 -8.48 16.13 3.24
N ASP A 157 -7.84 17.15 3.74
CA ASP A 157 -8.11 17.75 5.04
C ASP A 157 -8.21 19.29 4.96
N ASN A 158 -8.52 19.93 6.06
CA ASN A 158 -8.66 21.38 6.16
C ASN A 158 -7.54 22.04 6.97
N THR A 159 -6.37 21.39 7.06
CA THR A 159 -5.21 21.96 7.79
C THR A 159 -4.91 23.39 7.32
N ILE A 160 -5.01 23.67 6.02
CA ILE A 160 -4.99 25.02 5.46
C ILE A 160 -6.38 25.32 4.89
N PRO A 161 -7.24 26.10 5.57
CA PRO A 161 -8.59 26.39 5.10
C PRO A 161 -8.60 27.11 3.75
N LYS A 162 -9.45 26.65 2.83
CA LYS A 162 -9.48 27.15 1.44
C LYS A 162 -10.55 28.20 1.19
N GLN A 163 -11.47 28.39 2.10
CA GLN A 163 -12.59 29.32 1.97
C GLN A 163 -13.02 29.87 3.33
N ARG A 164 -13.79 30.94 3.30
CA ARG A 164 -14.45 31.45 4.51
C ARG A 164 -15.61 30.53 4.90
N PHE A 165 -15.88 30.51 6.18
CA PHE A 165 -16.98 29.74 6.77
C PHE A 165 -18.22 30.63 6.97
N ASP A 166 -19.42 30.03 6.91
CA ASP A 166 -20.68 30.76 7.11
C ASP A 166 -20.85 31.32 8.51
N LYS A 167 -20.22 30.65 9.48
CA LYS A 167 -20.22 31.10 10.90
C LYS A 167 -18.79 31.44 11.33
N ASN A 168 -18.67 32.23 12.42
CA ASN A 168 -17.37 32.58 12.97
C ASN A 168 -16.62 31.37 13.56
N LEU A 169 -17.34 30.34 13.98
CA LEU A 169 -16.81 29.09 14.49
C LEU A 169 -17.69 27.94 14.00
N ILE A 170 -17.07 26.94 13.42
CA ILE A 170 -17.68 25.66 13.02
C ILE A 170 -16.74 24.52 13.34
N GLY A 171 -17.28 23.35 13.51
CA GLY A 171 -16.45 22.16 13.72
C GLY A 171 -17.18 21.07 14.44
N PHE A 172 -16.42 20.17 15.02
CA PHE A 172 -16.95 19.09 15.83
C PHE A 172 -15.99 18.66 16.94
N ALA A 173 -16.54 17.99 17.95
CA ALA A 173 -15.79 17.17 18.88
C ALA A 173 -16.41 15.77 18.92
N SER A 174 -15.62 14.72 19.01
CA SER A 174 -16.08 13.33 19.03
C SER A 174 -15.32 12.48 20.03
N VAL A 175 -16.05 11.51 20.61
CA VAL A 175 -15.49 10.45 21.46
C VAL A 175 -16.13 9.13 21.03
N GLU A 176 -15.31 8.09 20.92
CA GLU A 176 -15.73 6.73 20.58
C GLU A 176 -15.00 5.74 21.48
N GLY A 177 -15.69 4.72 21.96
CA GLY A 177 -15.11 3.59 22.70
C GLY A 177 -15.61 2.27 22.14
N GLY A 178 -14.68 1.32 21.91
CA GLY A 178 -14.98 0.02 21.33
C GLY A 178 -14.53 -1.14 22.20
N THR A 179 -15.22 -2.29 22.05
CA THR A 179 -14.93 -3.52 22.80
C THR A 179 -13.60 -4.15 22.39
N ASN A 180 -13.15 -3.85 21.16
CA ASN A 180 -11.93 -4.41 20.54
C ASN A 180 -11.17 -3.37 19.69
N ALA A 181 -11.45 -2.09 19.85
CA ALA A 181 -10.79 -1.00 19.11
C ALA A 181 -10.30 0.13 20.04
N GLY A 182 -10.32 -0.11 21.39
CA GLY A 182 -9.94 0.89 22.34
C GLY A 182 -10.85 2.12 22.33
N TYR A 183 -10.27 3.31 22.44
CA TYR A 183 -11.02 4.54 22.34
C TYR A 183 -10.32 5.58 21.47
N LYS A 184 -11.15 6.46 20.90
CA LYS A 184 -10.74 7.57 20.05
C LYS A 184 -11.36 8.85 20.52
N GLN A 185 -10.62 9.92 20.40
CA GLN A 185 -11.08 11.27 20.65
C GLN A 185 -10.58 12.16 19.52
N ALA A 186 -11.44 13.05 19.03
CA ALA A 186 -11.03 14.00 18.02
C ALA A 186 -11.81 15.30 18.14
N PHE A 187 -11.21 16.38 17.70
CA PHE A 187 -11.90 17.61 17.38
C PHE A 187 -11.34 18.25 16.12
N ASP A 188 -12.18 18.99 15.44
CA ASP A 188 -11.87 19.80 14.27
C ASP A 188 -12.62 21.12 14.39
N LEU A 189 -11.91 22.20 14.52
CA LEU A 189 -12.46 23.54 14.69
C LEU A 189 -11.94 24.44 13.58
N ASN A 190 -12.84 25.19 12.99
CA ASN A 190 -12.57 26.13 11.93
C ASN A 190 -13.25 27.45 12.20
N GLY A 191 -12.62 28.56 11.82
CA GLY A 191 -13.22 29.85 12.10
C GLY A 191 -12.72 30.97 11.21
N ASN A 192 -13.47 32.10 11.27
CA ASN A 192 -13.11 33.33 10.60
C ASN A 192 -12.42 34.30 11.57
N LEU A 193 -11.33 34.91 11.14
CA LEU A 193 -10.66 36.04 11.80
C LEU A 193 -10.82 37.28 10.93
N GLY A 194 -11.78 38.13 11.30
CA GLY A 194 -12.16 39.32 10.51
C GLY A 194 -12.69 38.96 9.11
N LYS A 195 -12.39 39.81 8.09
CA LYS A 195 -13.01 39.69 6.76
C LYS A 195 -12.30 38.75 5.80
N LYS A 196 -11.00 38.50 5.99
CA LYS A 196 -10.17 37.81 4.98
C LYS A 196 -9.33 36.67 5.54
N TRP A 197 -9.20 36.52 6.85
CA TRP A 197 -8.43 35.46 7.48
C TRP A 197 -9.34 34.35 8.00
N VAL A 198 -8.88 33.13 7.87
CA VAL A 198 -9.51 31.94 8.40
C VAL A 198 -8.49 31.08 9.12
N TRP A 199 -8.94 30.28 10.06
CA TRP A 199 -8.07 29.39 10.84
C TRP A 199 -8.66 28.00 11.00
N HIS A 200 -7.80 27.03 11.25
CA HIS A 200 -8.10 25.65 11.54
C HIS A 200 -7.31 25.18 12.76
N ALA A 201 -7.93 24.34 13.59
CA ALA A 201 -7.28 23.60 14.66
C ALA A 201 -7.96 22.23 14.79
N GLY A 202 -7.19 21.17 14.61
CA GLY A 202 -7.67 19.81 14.74
C GLY A 202 -6.71 18.96 15.57
N ALA A 203 -7.25 17.99 16.28
CA ALA A 203 -6.46 16.97 16.93
C ALA A 203 -7.23 15.66 17.02
N MET A 204 -6.49 14.57 17.08
CA MET A 204 -7.02 13.26 17.38
C MET A 204 -6.10 12.49 18.31
N ASN A 205 -6.68 11.59 19.10
CA ASN A 205 -5.98 10.59 19.88
C ASN A 205 -6.70 9.26 19.75
N HIS A 206 -5.93 8.20 19.56
CA HIS A 206 -6.40 6.83 19.50
C HIS A 206 -5.51 5.94 20.36
N TRP A 207 -6.14 5.08 21.14
CA TRP A 207 -5.45 4.10 21.97
C TRP A 207 -6.20 2.78 22.05
N ASN A 208 -5.51 1.65 21.88
CA ASN A 208 -6.04 0.31 22.11
C ASN A 208 -5.02 -0.60 22.79
N LYS A 209 -5.51 -1.55 23.56
CA LYS A 209 -4.76 -2.70 24.07
C LYS A 209 -4.59 -3.75 22.99
N ASP A 210 -3.96 -4.86 23.34
CA ASP A 210 -3.90 -6.03 22.46
C ASP A 210 -5.31 -6.47 22.07
N LEU A 211 -5.46 -6.78 20.78
CA LEU A 211 -6.74 -7.03 20.14
C LEU A 211 -7.20 -8.48 20.37
N ARG A 212 -8.50 -8.66 20.53
CA ARG A 212 -9.12 -9.98 20.59
C ARG A 212 -9.30 -10.53 19.19
N ILE A 213 -9.06 -11.83 19.05
CA ILE A 213 -9.22 -12.61 17.82
C ILE A 213 -10.12 -13.81 18.04
N PRO A 214 -10.87 -14.27 17.04
CA PRO A 214 -11.80 -15.38 17.22
C PRO A 214 -11.15 -16.75 17.27
N GLY A 215 -9.90 -16.88 16.85
CA GLY A 215 -9.15 -18.13 16.75
C GLY A 215 -7.77 -18.04 17.38
N ASN A 216 -6.81 -18.69 16.74
CA ASN A 216 -5.40 -18.67 17.13
C ASN A 216 -4.63 -17.61 16.35
N THR A 217 -3.52 -17.14 16.91
CA THR A 217 -2.56 -16.27 16.22
C THR A 217 -1.98 -16.99 15.00
N LYS A 218 -1.52 -18.20 15.15
CA LYS A 218 -0.95 -19.03 14.08
C LYS A 218 -2.05 -19.60 13.19
N ALA A 219 -1.88 -19.49 11.88
CA ALA A 219 -2.86 -20.00 10.91
C ALA A 219 -2.96 -21.52 10.99
N PRO A 220 -4.17 -22.08 10.93
CA PRO A 220 -4.39 -23.52 10.82
C PRO A 220 -4.14 -23.96 9.38
N ILE A 221 -2.91 -23.92 8.92
CA ILE A 221 -2.55 -24.38 7.58
C ILE A 221 -2.39 -25.88 7.68
N ALA A 222 -3.33 -26.58 7.06
CA ALA A 222 -3.14 -28.01 6.80
C ALA A 222 -2.03 -28.14 5.74
N TYR A 223 -1.01 -28.87 6.05
CA TYR A 223 0.03 -29.19 5.11
C TYR A 223 -0.57 -29.99 3.94
N ASP A 224 -0.50 -29.45 2.73
CA ASP A 224 -0.73 -30.18 1.50
C ASP A 224 0.63 -30.69 0.99
N PRO A 225 0.87 -32.02 0.91
CA PRO A 225 2.15 -32.55 0.49
C PRO A 225 2.67 -31.99 -0.83
N LYS A 226 1.79 -31.62 -1.77
CA LYS A 226 2.20 -31.03 -3.05
C LYS A 226 2.65 -29.57 -2.93
N ILE A 227 2.05 -28.82 -2.00
CA ILE A 227 2.49 -27.45 -1.69
C ILE A 227 3.66 -27.52 -0.73
N ASP A 228 3.71 -28.47 0.15
CA ASP A 228 4.73 -28.66 1.13
C ASP A 228 6.07 -29.01 0.53
N ASP A 229 6.12 -29.85 -0.49
CA ASP A 229 7.37 -30.11 -1.21
C ASP A 229 7.95 -28.83 -1.79
N LEU A 230 7.12 -27.98 -2.39
CA LEU A 230 7.55 -26.69 -2.93
C LEU A 230 7.87 -25.70 -1.81
N THR A 231 7.06 -25.64 -0.77
CA THR A 231 7.27 -24.75 0.38
C THR A 231 8.48 -25.19 1.18
N GLN A 232 8.68 -26.49 1.37
CA GLN A 232 9.86 -27.05 2.01
C GLN A 232 11.10 -26.82 1.17
N THR A 233 10.99 -27.02 -0.13
CA THR A 233 12.09 -26.81 -1.06
C THR A 233 12.51 -25.35 -1.12
N MET A 234 11.57 -24.42 -1.04
CA MET A 234 11.83 -22.99 -1.21
C MET A 234 11.96 -22.23 0.12
N ALA A 235 11.19 -22.61 1.15
CA ALA A 235 11.14 -21.89 2.42
C ALA A 235 12.10 -22.40 3.48
N GLN A 236 12.69 -23.56 3.28
CA GLN A 236 13.52 -24.24 4.27
C GLN A 236 14.89 -24.63 3.78
N VAL A 237 15.23 -24.12 2.63
CA VAL A 237 16.53 -24.32 2.06
C VAL A 237 17.57 -23.60 2.87
N VAL A 238 18.63 -24.29 3.10
CA VAL A 238 19.79 -23.78 3.79
C VAL A 238 20.94 -23.68 2.81
N VAL A 239 21.33 -22.47 2.52
CA VAL A 239 22.41 -22.19 1.57
C VAL A 239 23.38 -21.17 2.16
N ASP A 240 23.62 -21.23 3.41
CA ASP A 240 24.71 -20.49 4.04
C ASP A 240 25.84 -21.46 4.35
N LYS A 241 27.07 -21.06 4.05
CA LYS A 241 28.25 -21.90 4.30
C LYS A 241 28.38 -22.29 5.77
N GLU A 242 27.96 -21.39 6.68
CA GLU A 242 27.95 -21.68 8.10
C GLU A 242 26.87 -22.70 8.45
N ILE A 243 25.71 -22.58 7.81
CA ILE A 243 24.57 -23.46 8.02
C ILE A 243 24.81 -24.83 7.42
N THR A 244 25.34 -24.92 6.20
CA THR A 244 25.67 -26.21 5.57
C THR A 244 26.75 -27.00 6.32
N ARG A 245 27.58 -26.31 7.11
CA ARG A 245 28.56 -26.93 7.99
C ARG A 245 27.99 -27.38 9.31
N ASN A 246 26.78 -26.95 9.67
CA ASN A 246 26.16 -27.30 10.93
C ASN A 246 24.98 -28.25 10.75
N ILE A 247 25.29 -29.49 10.46
CA ILE A 247 24.34 -30.55 10.21
C ILE A 247 23.37 -30.82 11.36
N THR A 248 23.77 -30.53 12.60
CA THR A 248 22.92 -30.72 13.78
C THR A 248 21.78 -29.71 13.80
N LEU A 249 22.03 -28.48 13.33
CA LEU A 249 21.04 -27.42 13.28
C LEU A 249 20.28 -27.39 11.96
N TYR A 250 20.93 -27.78 10.87
CA TYR A 250 20.39 -27.66 9.51
C TYR A 250 20.59 -28.93 8.69
N PRO A 251 19.94 -30.02 9.04
CA PRO A 251 20.19 -31.33 8.45
C PRO A 251 19.52 -31.55 7.08
N TYR A 252 18.98 -30.53 6.45
CA TYR A 252 18.23 -30.65 5.21
C TYR A 252 18.79 -29.76 4.12
N ILE A 253 19.03 -30.32 2.93
CA ILE A 253 19.38 -29.60 1.72
C ILE A 253 18.27 -29.84 0.69
N SER A 254 17.64 -28.76 0.22
CA SER A 254 16.55 -28.87 -0.74
C SER A 254 17.06 -29.16 -2.15
N GLN A 255 16.18 -29.67 -2.99
CA GLN A 255 16.45 -29.89 -4.40
C GLN A 255 16.83 -28.57 -5.09
N PHE A 256 16.24 -27.44 -4.68
CA PHE A 256 16.61 -26.12 -5.19
C PHE A 256 18.11 -25.82 -4.99
N VAL A 257 18.68 -26.15 -3.83
CA VAL A 257 20.13 -25.95 -3.60
C VAL A 257 20.94 -26.86 -4.47
N LEU A 258 20.55 -28.11 -4.60
CA LEU A 258 21.23 -29.09 -5.44
C LEU A 258 21.22 -28.66 -6.90
N ASP A 259 20.12 -28.17 -7.39
CA ASP A 259 19.99 -27.69 -8.77
C ASP A 259 20.79 -26.41 -9.03
N ASN A 260 21.13 -25.66 -7.98
CA ASN A 260 21.86 -24.40 -8.07
C ASN A 260 23.26 -24.45 -7.48
N ILE A 261 23.74 -25.61 -7.05
CA ILE A 261 25.13 -25.75 -6.60
C ILE A 261 26.09 -25.40 -7.71
N ASN A 262 27.22 -24.80 -7.40
CA ASN A 262 28.17 -24.24 -8.34
C ASN A 262 27.66 -23.08 -9.23
N ASN A 263 26.46 -22.57 -8.93
CA ASN A 263 26.01 -21.39 -9.61
C ASN A 263 26.74 -20.14 -9.09
N PRO A 264 27.43 -19.39 -9.95
CA PRO A 264 28.23 -18.23 -9.52
C PRO A 264 27.45 -17.16 -8.76
N GLN A 265 26.14 -17.06 -9.00
CA GLN A 265 25.25 -16.10 -8.32
C GLN A 265 25.15 -16.35 -6.81
N TRP A 266 25.32 -17.61 -6.40
CA TRP A 266 25.21 -17.99 -5.00
C TRP A 266 26.56 -18.10 -4.30
N GLY A 267 27.63 -18.21 -5.09
CA GLY A 267 29.00 -18.42 -4.58
C GLY A 267 29.13 -19.70 -3.75
N LEU A 268 28.32 -20.70 -4.07
CA LEU A 268 28.32 -22.02 -3.44
C LEU A 268 28.97 -23.04 -4.34
N SER A 269 29.65 -24.00 -3.73
CA SER A 269 30.24 -25.16 -4.37
C SER A 269 29.82 -26.42 -3.63
N GLU A 270 30.04 -27.58 -4.24
CA GLU A 270 29.81 -28.87 -3.57
C GLU A 270 30.56 -28.99 -2.26
N ALA A 271 31.75 -28.40 -2.15
CA ALA A 271 32.51 -28.38 -0.90
C ALA A 271 31.77 -27.69 0.26
N ASP A 272 30.85 -26.78 -0.02
CA ASP A 272 30.05 -26.11 1.01
C ASP A 272 28.92 -26.99 1.56
N LEU A 273 28.63 -28.11 0.91
CA LEU A 273 27.65 -29.10 1.38
C LEU A 273 28.25 -30.10 2.39
N TYR A 274 29.55 -30.06 2.62
CA TYR A 274 30.20 -30.92 3.57
C TYR A 274 30.30 -30.25 4.94
N THR A 275 29.93 -30.97 5.96
CA THR A 275 30.14 -30.56 7.36
C THR A 275 31.36 -31.24 7.92
N PHE A 276 32.32 -30.46 8.34
CA PHE A 276 33.46 -30.96 9.04
C PHE A 276 33.35 -30.63 10.52
N GLN A 277 33.20 -31.62 11.35
CA GLN A 277 33.41 -31.50 12.79
C GLN A 277 34.85 -31.86 13.11
N PRO A 278 35.49 -31.16 14.06
CA PRO A 278 36.84 -31.47 14.42
C PRO A 278 36.92 -32.89 14.94
N ASN A 279 38.03 -33.59 14.60
CA ASN A 279 38.29 -34.93 15.11
C ASN A 279 38.35 -34.90 16.64
N SER A 280 37.75 -35.88 17.28
CA SER A 280 37.89 -36.09 18.73
C SER A 280 39.27 -36.64 18.99
N ILE A 281 39.94 -36.18 20.03
CA ILE A 281 41.21 -36.76 20.48
C ILE A 281 40.90 -37.73 21.60
N ILE A 282 41.04 -39.02 21.35
CA ILE A 282 40.86 -40.10 22.30
C ILE A 282 42.17 -40.78 22.53
N GLY A 283 42.70 -40.76 23.75
CA GLY A 283 43.98 -41.38 24.09
C GLY A 283 45.17 -40.81 23.29
N GLY A 284 45.11 -39.53 22.95
CA GLY A 284 46.14 -38.85 22.12
C GLY A 284 46.07 -39.14 20.61
N VAL A 285 45.09 -39.90 20.12
CA VAL A 285 44.86 -40.20 18.70
C VAL A 285 43.66 -39.40 18.22
N ALA A 286 43.83 -38.76 17.07
CA ALA A 286 42.74 -38.07 16.39
C ALA A 286 41.78 -39.11 15.78
N VAL A 287 40.59 -39.21 16.35
CA VAL A 287 39.52 -40.07 15.84
C VAL A 287 38.54 -39.22 15.01
N PRO A 288 38.26 -39.59 13.77
CA PRO A 288 37.29 -38.90 12.96
C PRO A 288 35.93 -38.82 13.65
N ASN A 289 35.35 -37.64 13.64
CA ASN A 289 34.01 -37.47 14.22
C ASN A 289 32.99 -38.23 13.35
N PRO A 290 32.22 -39.17 13.92
CA PRO A 290 31.24 -39.94 13.15
C PRO A 290 30.11 -39.10 12.59
N GLY A 291 29.95 -37.84 13.05
CA GLY A 291 29.04 -36.86 12.49
C GLY A 291 29.50 -36.20 11.21
N ASN A 292 30.74 -36.45 10.76
CA ASN A 292 31.24 -36.01 9.46
C ASN A 292 30.67 -36.89 8.36
N THR A 293 29.64 -36.37 7.69
CA THR A 293 29.01 -37.05 6.57
C THR A 293 29.32 -36.30 5.27
N VAL A 294 29.59 -37.06 4.25
CA VAL A 294 29.89 -36.53 2.88
C VAL A 294 28.61 -36.58 2.09
N TYR A 295 28.20 -35.45 1.55
CA TYR A 295 27.14 -35.41 0.55
C TYR A 295 27.64 -36.04 -0.77
N ILE A 296 26.87 -36.95 -1.33
CA ILE A 296 27.14 -37.56 -2.64
C ILE A 296 26.11 -37.01 -3.63
N PRO A 297 26.56 -36.23 -4.65
CA PRO A 297 25.69 -35.69 -5.69
C PRO A 297 24.89 -36.81 -6.39
N GLY A 298 23.57 -36.52 -6.61
CA GLY A 298 22.67 -37.42 -7.33
C GLY A 298 22.16 -38.61 -6.52
N GLN A 299 22.56 -38.74 -5.28
CA GLN A 299 21.93 -39.70 -4.36
C GLN A 299 20.86 -39.02 -3.55
N PRO A 300 19.71 -39.68 -3.30
CA PRO A 300 18.80 -39.19 -2.28
C PRO A 300 19.62 -38.94 -1.03
N SER A 301 19.48 -37.77 -0.44
CA SER A 301 20.21 -37.43 0.77
C SER A 301 19.70 -38.34 1.90
N ASN A 302 20.32 -39.44 2.01
CA ASN A 302 19.97 -40.51 2.94
C ASN A 302 20.67 -40.36 4.25
N THR A 303 21.22 -39.19 4.51
CA THR A 303 21.89 -38.98 5.74
C THR A 303 21.95 -37.52 5.99
N PRO A 304 22.24 -37.18 7.09
CA PRO A 304 21.51 -36.37 8.02
C PRO A 304 20.81 -35.20 7.41
N PHE A 305 20.99 -34.95 6.09
CA PHE A 305 20.36 -33.86 5.35
C PHE A 305 18.91 -34.12 4.92
N SER A 306 18.42 -35.36 5.02
CA SER A 306 17.13 -35.74 4.46
C SER A 306 15.99 -35.89 5.47
N THR A 307 16.26 -35.92 6.74
CA THR A 307 15.28 -36.39 7.73
C THR A 307 14.73 -35.31 8.65
N THR A 308 15.38 -34.18 8.73
CA THR A 308 14.94 -33.11 9.63
C THR A 308 14.57 -31.85 8.87
N LYS A 309 13.31 -31.47 8.99
CA LYS A 309 12.79 -30.23 8.45
C LYS A 309 13.41 -29.04 9.16
N ILE A 310 13.99 -28.11 8.42
CA ILE A 310 14.45 -26.85 8.96
C ILE A 310 13.26 -26.00 9.34
N LYS A 311 13.22 -25.55 10.58
CA LYS A 311 12.17 -24.68 11.06
C LYS A 311 12.44 -23.24 10.62
N GLY A 312 11.50 -22.65 9.89
CA GLY A 312 11.45 -21.22 9.64
C GLY A 312 10.92 -20.45 10.84
N ILE A 313 10.99 -19.12 10.76
CA ILE A 313 10.49 -18.24 11.83
C ILE A 313 9.02 -18.54 12.18
N TYR A 314 8.23 -18.90 11.19
CA TYR A 314 6.83 -19.30 11.38
C TYR A 314 6.65 -20.54 12.28
N ASP A 315 7.52 -21.54 12.16
CA ASP A 315 7.45 -22.76 12.96
C ASP A 315 7.75 -22.49 14.44
N TYR A 316 8.56 -21.48 14.73
CA TYR A 316 8.88 -21.05 16.08
C TYR A 316 7.81 -20.16 16.71
N ALA A 317 6.84 -19.69 15.93
CA ALA A 317 5.82 -18.78 16.43
C ALA A 317 4.98 -19.43 17.53
N PRO A 318 4.81 -18.78 18.69
CA PRO A 318 3.90 -19.25 19.72
C PRO A 318 2.46 -19.20 19.21
N VAL A 319 1.62 -20.10 19.71
CA VAL A 319 0.21 -20.14 19.42
C VAL A 319 -0.56 -19.58 20.60
N GLU A 320 -1.17 -18.42 20.42
CA GLU A 320 -2.05 -17.81 21.40
C GLU A 320 -3.49 -17.85 20.89
N LYS A 321 -4.44 -18.12 21.78
CA LYS A 321 -5.87 -18.21 21.45
C LYS A 321 -6.65 -17.04 22.03
N GLY A 322 -7.51 -16.45 21.22
CA GLY A 322 -8.46 -15.43 21.65
C GLY A 322 -7.88 -14.03 21.81
N ILE A 323 -6.56 -13.88 21.81
CA ILE A 323 -5.84 -12.61 21.87
C ILE A 323 -4.71 -12.63 20.87
N MET A 324 -4.38 -11.48 20.31
CA MET A 324 -3.24 -11.27 19.43
C MET A 324 -2.20 -10.43 20.21
N PRO A 325 -1.20 -11.07 20.80
CA PRO A 325 -0.18 -10.37 21.56
C PRO A 325 0.55 -9.34 20.71
N ASN A 326 0.96 -8.26 21.34
CA ASN A 326 1.69 -7.19 20.70
C ASN A 326 0.96 -6.55 19.50
N SER A 327 -0.35 -6.35 19.64
CA SER A 327 -1.20 -5.66 18.68
C SER A 327 -1.75 -4.32 19.19
N HIS A 328 -1.23 -3.87 20.35
CA HIS A 328 -1.57 -2.57 20.94
C HIS A 328 -1.16 -1.41 20.01
N SER A 329 -1.85 -0.28 20.15
CA SER A 329 -1.44 0.97 19.51
C SER A 329 -1.80 2.20 20.32
N ASN A 330 -0.99 3.23 20.16
CA ASN A 330 -1.20 4.57 20.67
C ASN A 330 -0.77 5.57 19.61
N SER A 331 -1.69 6.45 19.19
CA SER A 331 -1.38 7.46 18.19
C SER A 331 -2.10 8.76 18.48
N TYR A 332 -1.47 9.86 18.13
CA TYR A 332 -2.10 11.18 18.14
C TYR A 332 -1.65 12.02 16.96
N SER A 333 -2.47 12.98 16.58
CA SER A 333 -2.12 14.05 15.66
C SER A 333 -2.65 15.40 16.13
N VAL A 334 -1.97 16.45 15.72
CA VAL A 334 -2.36 17.84 15.90
C VAL A 334 -2.17 18.56 14.58
N ASN A 335 -3.17 19.28 14.13
CA ASN A 335 -3.16 20.06 12.91
C ASN A 335 -3.57 21.50 13.22
N LEU A 336 -2.77 22.46 12.80
CA LEU A 336 -3.01 23.88 12.96
C LEU A 336 -2.78 24.59 11.63
N GLY A 337 -3.59 25.56 11.31
CA GLY A 337 -3.38 26.32 10.10
C GLY A 337 -4.15 27.63 10.04
N THR A 338 -3.70 28.49 9.15
CA THR A 338 -4.37 29.74 8.85
C THR A 338 -4.16 30.10 7.38
N SER A 339 -5.12 30.80 6.82
CA SER A 339 -4.99 31.32 5.46
C SER A 339 -5.67 32.67 5.28
N TYR A 340 -5.11 33.46 4.39
CA TYR A 340 -5.71 34.65 3.81
C TYR A 340 -6.56 34.24 2.61
N VAL A 341 -7.81 34.67 2.58
CA VAL A 341 -8.77 34.39 1.52
C VAL A 341 -9.24 35.72 0.95
N GLY A 342 -8.62 36.15 -0.13
CA GLY A 342 -9.01 37.32 -0.91
C GLY A 342 -9.80 36.96 -2.16
N GLU A 343 -10.09 37.93 -3.00
CA GLU A 343 -10.83 37.73 -4.26
C GLU A 343 -9.99 36.98 -5.30
N HIS A 344 -8.73 37.38 -5.45
CA HIS A 344 -7.81 36.84 -6.46
C HIS A 344 -6.68 36.04 -5.88
N ILE A 345 -6.41 36.18 -4.58
CA ILE A 345 -5.27 35.54 -3.94
C ILE A 345 -5.74 34.78 -2.70
N ARG A 346 -5.33 33.52 -2.60
CA ARG A 346 -5.38 32.74 -1.37
C ARG A 346 -3.95 32.33 -1.02
N ALA A 347 -3.57 32.49 0.25
CA ALA A 347 -2.29 32.00 0.74
C ALA A 347 -2.46 31.50 2.16
N GLY A 348 -1.84 30.38 2.49
CA GLY A 348 -1.97 29.79 3.80
C GLY A 348 -0.75 29.00 4.24
N ILE A 349 -0.67 28.79 5.53
CA ILE A 349 0.36 28.01 6.20
C ILE A 349 -0.29 27.05 7.18
N GLY A 350 0.21 25.84 7.26
CA GLY A 350 -0.24 24.82 8.17
C GLY A 350 0.91 24.09 8.83
N TYR A 351 0.66 23.59 10.02
CA TYR A 351 1.57 22.72 10.76
C TYR A 351 0.82 21.46 11.18
N ARG A 352 1.48 20.30 11.01
CA ARG A 352 0.97 19.02 11.47
C ARG A 352 2.05 18.28 12.24
N ARG A 353 1.65 17.72 13.37
CA ARG A 353 2.44 16.76 14.12
C ARG A 353 1.67 15.46 14.24
N SER A 354 2.32 14.34 13.92
CA SER A 354 1.76 13.01 14.08
C SER A 354 2.73 12.13 14.87
N TYR A 355 2.17 11.25 15.68
CA TYR A 355 2.92 10.28 16.49
C TYR A 355 2.15 8.96 16.52
N GLY A 356 2.87 7.84 16.44
CA GLY A 356 2.35 6.51 16.62
C GLY A 356 3.34 5.61 17.31
N TYR A 357 2.86 4.79 18.21
CA TYR A 357 3.58 3.69 18.83
C TYR A 357 2.67 2.47 18.83
N TYR A 358 3.12 1.40 18.18
CA TYR A 358 2.31 0.20 18.06
C TYR A 358 3.17 -1.05 17.97
N GLY A 359 2.57 -2.17 18.43
CA GLY A 359 3.15 -3.48 18.32
C GLY A 359 2.88 -4.10 16.94
N ILE A 360 3.80 -4.96 16.52
CA ILE A 360 3.67 -5.81 15.34
C ILE A 360 3.44 -7.22 15.86
N PRO A 361 2.30 -7.86 15.56
CA PRO A 361 2.06 -9.25 15.88
C PRO A 361 3.13 -10.14 15.27
N GLY A 362 3.72 -10.98 16.09
CA GLY A 362 4.90 -11.76 15.75
C GLY A 362 5.99 -11.57 16.82
N PHE A 363 7.21 -11.88 16.47
CA PHE A 363 8.32 -11.85 17.44
C PHE A 363 9.64 -11.81 16.70
N ALA A 364 10.67 -11.29 17.37
CA ALA A 364 12.05 -11.51 17.00
C ALA A 364 12.67 -12.62 17.87
N LEU A 365 13.34 -13.56 17.24
CA LEU A 365 14.15 -14.55 17.97
C LEU A 365 15.51 -13.91 18.28
N ARG A 366 15.88 -13.90 19.54
CA ARG A 366 17.21 -13.53 19.96
C ARG A 366 17.86 -14.73 20.66
N LYS A 367 18.97 -15.21 20.09
CA LYS A 367 19.83 -16.15 20.76
C LYS A 367 20.68 -15.35 21.78
N LEU A 368 20.52 -15.64 23.05
CA LEU A 368 21.40 -15.08 24.07
C LEU A 368 22.82 -15.61 23.83
N ALA A 369 23.81 -14.81 24.15
CA ALA A 369 25.18 -15.23 24.01
C ALA A 369 25.40 -16.51 24.87
N GLY A 370 25.86 -17.57 24.24
CA GLY A 370 26.35 -18.73 24.98
C GLY A 370 27.58 -18.35 25.78
N HIS A 371 27.86 -19.09 26.84
CA HIS A 371 29.09 -18.94 27.58
C HIS A 371 29.88 -20.26 27.53
N THR A 372 31.16 -20.12 27.55
CA THR A 372 32.05 -21.29 27.68
C THR A 372 32.09 -21.72 29.15
N HIS A 373 31.76 -22.97 29.39
CA HIS A 373 31.83 -23.56 30.67
C HIS A 373 33.03 -24.52 30.72
N THR A 374 33.93 -24.31 31.65
CA THR A 374 35.08 -25.18 31.89
C THR A 374 34.86 -25.90 33.23
N HIS A 375 34.87 -27.21 33.18
CA HIS A 375 34.76 -28.06 34.35
C HIS A 375 36.12 -28.15 35.07
N ASP A 376 36.10 -28.55 36.33
CA ASP A 376 37.29 -28.66 37.15
C ASP A 376 38.30 -29.68 36.61
N ASP A 377 37.89 -30.61 35.74
CA ASP A 377 38.72 -31.55 35.01
C ASP A 377 39.37 -30.98 33.75
N GLY A 378 39.16 -29.67 33.48
CA GLY A 378 39.65 -28.97 32.32
C GLY A 378 38.85 -29.16 31.05
N TYR A 379 37.75 -29.93 31.05
CA TYR A 379 36.83 -30.06 29.91
C TYR A 379 36.07 -28.77 29.73
N THR A 380 36.19 -28.24 28.53
CA THR A 380 35.51 -27.00 28.16
C THR A 380 34.46 -27.27 27.08
N HIS A 381 33.23 -26.84 27.32
CA HIS A 381 32.18 -26.88 26.34
C HIS A 381 31.42 -25.55 26.28
N VAL A 382 30.83 -25.26 25.14
CA VAL A 382 30.00 -24.08 24.95
C VAL A 382 28.56 -24.42 25.37
N VAL A 383 28.07 -23.73 26.39
CA VAL A 383 26.66 -23.76 26.74
C VAL A 383 25.96 -22.78 25.78
N GLU A 384 25.15 -23.29 24.90
CA GLU A 384 24.37 -22.43 24.00
C GLU A 384 23.43 -21.56 24.81
N GLY A 385 23.40 -20.26 24.49
CA GLY A 385 22.47 -19.32 25.11
C GLY A 385 21.03 -19.66 24.76
N ALA A 386 20.11 -19.44 25.69
CA ALA A 386 18.70 -19.64 25.47
C ALA A 386 18.17 -18.73 24.36
N THR A 387 17.26 -19.26 23.53
CA THR A 387 16.52 -18.45 22.55
C THR A 387 15.36 -17.77 23.26
N THR A 388 15.27 -16.46 23.16
CA THR A 388 14.18 -15.65 23.70
C THR A 388 13.33 -15.05 22.60
N TYR A 389 12.03 -14.94 22.87
CA TYR A 389 11.06 -14.26 22.00
C TYR A 389 10.92 -12.82 22.48
N LEU A 390 11.16 -11.87 21.59
CA LEU A 390 11.07 -10.46 21.92
C LEU A 390 9.98 -9.81 21.07
N PRO A 391 9.14 -8.93 21.65
CA PRO A 391 8.14 -8.21 20.90
C PRO A 391 8.80 -7.19 19.97
N ILE A 392 8.21 -7.02 18.79
CA ILE A 392 8.62 -6.02 17.80
C ILE A 392 7.67 -4.84 17.88
N ASN A 393 8.16 -3.66 18.15
CA ASN A 393 7.38 -2.44 18.22
C ASN A 393 7.88 -1.42 17.21
N THR A 394 6.97 -0.62 16.70
CA THR A 394 7.27 0.51 15.82
C THR A 394 6.89 1.82 16.51
N ARG A 395 7.77 2.79 16.42
CA ARG A 395 7.52 4.15 16.87
C ARG A 395 7.78 5.11 15.72
N SER A 396 6.77 5.88 15.35
CA SER A 396 6.83 6.88 14.29
C SER A 396 6.48 8.25 14.82
N ALA A 397 7.24 9.27 14.45
CA ALA A 397 6.95 10.67 14.75
C ALA A 397 7.24 11.52 13.51
N SER A 398 6.36 12.45 13.19
CA SER A 398 6.53 13.33 12.02
C SER A 398 6.02 14.73 12.34
N ASN A 399 6.76 15.73 11.86
CA ASN A 399 6.34 17.12 11.83
C ASN A 399 6.29 17.58 10.37
N SER A 400 5.27 18.33 10.01
CA SER A 400 5.09 18.85 8.65
C SER A 400 4.76 20.32 8.68
N LEU A 401 5.45 21.10 7.86
CA LEU A 401 5.12 22.48 7.54
C LEU A 401 4.56 22.51 6.13
N LEU A 402 3.37 23.07 5.99
CA LEU A 402 2.62 23.13 4.75
C LEU A 402 2.46 24.60 4.35
N MET A 403 2.66 24.92 3.09
CA MET A 403 2.43 26.24 2.54
C MET A 403 1.70 26.12 1.22
N GLU A 404 0.63 26.88 1.04
CA GLU A 404 -0.14 26.96 -0.19
C GLU A 404 -0.32 28.42 -0.60
N ALA A 405 -0.19 28.68 -1.89
CA ALA A 405 -0.58 29.96 -2.50
C ALA A 405 -1.34 29.69 -3.80
N GLU A 406 -2.38 30.45 -4.05
CA GLU A 406 -3.18 30.34 -5.26
C GLU A 406 -3.57 31.75 -5.73
N TYR A 407 -3.35 31.99 -7.01
CA TYR A 407 -3.69 33.24 -7.67
C TYR A 407 -4.64 32.99 -8.82
N HIS A 408 -5.78 33.70 -8.84
CA HIS A 408 -6.80 33.67 -9.87
C HIS A 408 -6.78 34.99 -10.68
N PRO A 409 -6.22 35.00 -11.88
CA PRO A 409 -6.32 36.15 -12.78
C PRO A 409 -7.76 36.45 -13.16
N GLU A 410 -8.10 37.73 -13.28
CA GLU A 410 -9.47 38.16 -13.66
C GLU A 410 -9.88 37.69 -15.05
N ASN A 411 -8.95 37.70 -16.00
CA ASN A 411 -9.21 37.39 -17.38
C ASN A 411 -8.05 36.58 -17.98
N GLY A 412 -8.35 35.82 -19.06
CA GLY A 412 -7.36 35.15 -19.87
C GLY A 412 -7.49 33.64 -19.90
N ILE A 413 -6.52 32.97 -20.53
CA ILE A 413 -6.44 31.52 -20.68
C ILE A 413 -6.08 30.86 -19.35
N ILE A 414 -5.32 31.55 -18.50
CA ILE A 414 -4.91 31.06 -17.18
C ILE A 414 -6.06 31.25 -16.22
N HIS A 415 -6.51 30.15 -15.61
CA HIS A 415 -7.57 30.16 -14.63
C HIS A 415 -7.03 30.28 -13.20
N ALA A 416 -5.94 29.56 -12.90
CA ALA A 416 -5.29 29.64 -11.63
C ALA A 416 -3.79 29.31 -11.74
N LEU A 417 -2.98 29.95 -10.90
CA LEU A 417 -1.61 29.58 -10.63
C LEU A 417 -1.54 29.13 -9.17
N LYS A 418 -1.10 27.87 -8.94
CA LYS A 418 -1.01 27.26 -7.61
C LYS A 418 0.44 26.95 -7.28
N LEU A 419 0.83 27.24 -6.07
CA LEU A 419 2.12 26.89 -5.50
C LEU A 419 1.90 26.17 -4.17
N ASN A 420 2.43 24.97 -4.05
CA ASN A 420 2.35 24.17 -2.84
C ASN A 420 3.75 23.74 -2.43
N TYR A 421 4.07 23.92 -1.17
CA TYR A 421 5.34 23.48 -0.60
C TYR A 421 5.09 22.71 0.69
N VAL A 422 5.80 21.61 0.85
CA VAL A 422 5.77 20.79 2.06
C VAL A 422 7.20 20.53 2.52
N PHE A 423 7.45 20.79 3.77
CA PHE A 423 8.61 20.30 4.51
C PHE A 423 8.14 19.32 5.56
N GLN A 424 8.73 18.13 5.59
CA GLN A 424 8.43 17.11 6.59
C GLN A 424 9.73 16.58 7.16
N ASP A 425 9.80 16.49 8.49
CA ASP A 425 10.79 15.69 9.17
C ASP A 425 10.13 14.52 9.88
N GLY A 426 10.73 13.33 9.76
CA GLY A 426 10.18 12.10 10.28
C GLY A 426 11.25 11.29 11.01
N LYS A 427 10.79 10.52 11.99
CA LYS A 427 11.61 9.57 12.72
C LYS A 427 10.82 8.28 12.94
N ASP A 428 11.30 7.19 12.32
CA ASP A 428 10.68 5.88 12.36
C ASP A 428 11.65 4.88 12.99
N SER A 429 11.24 4.22 14.07
CA SER A 429 12.09 3.34 14.85
C SER A 429 11.47 1.96 14.97
N GLU A 430 12.28 0.93 14.79
CA GLU A 430 11.94 -0.47 15.07
C GLU A 430 12.63 -0.90 16.35
N LEU A 431 11.85 -1.38 17.30
CA LEU A 431 12.29 -1.81 18.64
C LEU A 431 12.09 -3.31 18.77
N ILE A 432 13.10 -4.02 19.23
CA ILE A 432 13.03 -5.44 19.61
C ILE A 432 13.15 -5.51 21.13
N GLY A 433 12.02 -5.68 21.80
CA GLY A 433 11.97 -5.45 23.24
C GLY A 433 12.35 -3.99 23.54
N ALA A 434 13.37 -3.81 24.38
CA ALA A 434 13.93 -2.48 24.69
C ALA A 434 15.05 -2.03 23.73
N PHE A 435 15.41 -2.85 22.76
CA PHE A 435 16.56 -2.66 21.89
C PHE A 435 16.17 -1.92 20.60
N LEU A 436 16.93 -0.90 20.24
CA LEU A 436 16.75 -0.17 18.99
C LEU A 436 17.44 -0.93 17.84
N ALA A 437 16.64 -1.72 17.10
CA ALA A 437 17.16 -2.48 15.97
C ALA A 437 17.48 -1.57 14.80
N ASN A 438 16.58 -0.64 14.50
CA ASN A 438 16.64 0.17 13.31
C ASN A 438 15.90 1.50 13.53
N GLU A 439 16.45 2.62 13.11
CA GLU A 439 15.77 3.91 13.13
C GLU A 439 16.14 4.73 11.90
N PHE A 440 15.13 5.27 11.24
CA PHE A 440 15.26 6.17 10.11
C PHE A 440 14.86 7.58 10.50
N SER A 441 15.78 8.51 10.34
CA SER A 441 15.50 9.95 10.37
C SER A 441 15.39 10.45 8.94
N SER A 442 14.26 11.00 8.56
CA SER A 442 13.97 11.42 7.19
C SER A 442 13.65 12.91 7.13
N ASN A 443 14.19 13.61 6.13
CA ASN A 443 13.82 14.97 5.79
C ASN A 443 13.33 15.00 4.34
N HIS A 444 12.11 15.45 4.15
CA HIS A 444 11.45 15.54 2.86
C HIS A 444 11.04 16.97 2.54
N HIS A 445 11.42 17.44 1.37
CA HIS A 445 11.00 18.70 0.78
C HIS A 445 10.28 18.40 -0.51
N ALA A 446 9.08 18.93 -0.70
CA ALA A 446 8.33 18.82 -1.94
C ALA A 446 7.78 20.20 -2.32
N LEU A 447 7.98 20.59 -3.57
CA LEU A 447 7.44 21.81 -4.18
C LEU A 447 6.66 21.41 -5.43
N ARG A 448 5.46 21.92 -5.57
CA ARG A 448 4.60 21.73 -6.74
C ARG A 448 4.07 23.07 -7.20
N VAL A 449 4.25 23.36 -8.48
CA VAL A 449 3.70 24.55 -9.14
C VAL A 449 2.77 24.08 -10.25
N GLU A 450 1.55 24.56 -10.25
CA GLU A 450 0.53 24.19 -11.23
C GLU A 450 -0.07 25.42 -11.89
N LEU A 451 -0.27 25.32 -13.18
CA LEU A 451 -0.96 26.29 -14.01
C LEU A 451 -2.24 25.66 -14.55
N GLU A 452 -3.40 26.10 -14.05
CA GLU A 452 -4.69 25.69 -14.59
C GLU A 452 -5.04 26.58 -15.77
N GLN A 453 -5.46 25.94 -16.85
CA GLN A 453 -5.74 26.59 -18.14
C GLN A 453 -7.19 26.31 -18.55
N ARG A 454 -7.86 27.33 -19.05
CA ARG A 454 -9.20 27.23 -19.67
C ARG A 454 -9.25 28.05 -20.96
N PRO A 455 -8.53 27.60 -22.02
CA PRO A 455 -8.46 28.36 -23.25
C PRO A 455 -9.82 28.46 -23.97
N LEU A 456 -10.68 27.45 -23.78
CA LEU A 456 -12.02 27.37 -24.35
C LEU A 456 -12.96 26.73 -23.34
N SER A 457 -14.28 26.95 -23.51
CA SER A 457 -15.28 26.35 -22.60
C SER A 457 -15.25 24.83 -22.57
N PHE A 458 -14.89 24.19 -23.67
CA PHE A 458 -14.79 22.75 -23.86
C PHE A 458 -13.36 22.20 -23.65
N LEU A 459 -12.35 23.04 -23.46
CA LEU A 459 -10.96 22.64 -23.25
C LEU A 459 -10.44 23.22 -21.95
N LYS A 460 -10.03 22.33 -21.06
CA LYS A 460 -9.41 22.65 -19.78
C LYS A 460 -8.10 21.91 -19.67
N GLY A 461 -7.15 22.43 -18.92
CA GLY A 461 -5.88 21.76 -18.72
C GLY A 461 -5.21 22.15 -17.42
N VAL A 462 -4.25 21.35 -17.04
CA VAL A 462 -3.30 21.64 -15.96
C VAL A 462 -1.91 21.25 -16.45
N SER A 463 -0.97 22.18 -16.27
CA SER A 463 0.45 21.92 -16.52
C SER A 463 1.23 22.31 -15.27
N GLY A 464 2.32 21.61 -14.98
CA GLY A 464 3.05 21.91 -13.76
C GLY A 464 4.41 21.26 -13.66
N VAL A 465 5.09 21.61 -12.59
CA VAL A 465 6.38 21.03 -12.21
C VAL A 465 6.35 20.55 -10.76
N ASP A 466 7.01 19.43 -10.52
CA ASP A 466 7.22 18.84 -9.20
C ASP A 466 8.71 18.74 -8.91
N LEU A 467 9.11 19.18 -7.74
CA LEU A 467 10.46 18.99 -7.22
C LEU A 467 10.37 18.30 -5.88
N SER A 468 11.11 17.22 -5.68
CA SER A 468 11.14 16.49 -4.42
C SER A 468 12.57 16.10 -4.04
N ARG A 469 12.87 16.23 -2.77
CA ARG A 469 14.14 15.80 -2.17
C ARG A 469 13.86 15.11 -0.85
N MET A 470 14.26 13.84 -0.75
CA MET A 470 14.18 13.05 0.48
C MET A 470 15.58 12.60 0.88
N ASN A 471 15.94 12.87 2.12
CA ASN A 471 17.18 12.41 2.72
C ASN A 471 16.84 11.50 3.90
N ILE A 472 17.32 10.26 3.87
CA ILE A 472 17.12 9.28 4.95
C ILE A 472 18.47 8.96 5.55
N LYS A 473 18.55 9.09 6.88
CA LYS A 473 19.69 8.66 7.68
C LYS A 473 19.23 7.61 8.67
N GLY A 474 20.02 6.59 8.87
CA GLY A 474 19.69 5.51 9.77
C GLY A 474 20.67 5.40 10.92
N VAL A 475 20.18 4.90 12.05
CA VAL A 475 20.96 4.42 13.19
C VAL A 475 20.40 3.07 13.63
N GLY A 476 21.16 2.31 14.40
CA GLY A 476 20.78 0.98 14.88
C GLY A 476 21.86 -0.05 14.56
N GLU A 477 21.87 -1.13 15.29
CA GLU A 477 22.90 -2.16 15.16
C GLU A 477 22.69 -3.05 13.93
N GLN A 478 21.45 -3.11 13.42
CA GLN A 478 21.08 -4.00 12.31
C GLN A 478 20.28 -3.26 11.25
N ARG A 479 20.90 -2.22 10.73
CA ARG A 479 20.32 -1.41 9.66
C ARG A 479 20.25 -2.19 8.35
N TYR A 480 19.06 -2.31 7.80
CA TYR A 480 18.88 -2.92 6.49
C TYR A 480 18.99 -1.93 5.32
N LEU A 481 18.99 -0.61 5.60
CA LEU A 481 19.21 0.43 4.59
C LEU A 481 20.40 1.32 4.92
N PRO A 482 21.20 1.70 3.91
CA PRO A 482 22.24 2.71 4.05
C PRO A 482 21.64 4.12 4.12
N ASP A 483 22.42 5.11 4.55
CA ASP A 483 22.06 6.51 4.36
C ASP A 483 21.89 6.81 2.88
N ASN A 484 20.82 7.52 2.52
CA ASN A 484 20.50 7.74 1.13
C ASN A 484 19.89 9.13 0.88
N LEU A 485 20.02 9.59 -0.35
CA LEU A 485 19.47 10.83 -0.86
C LEU A 485 18.75 10.56 -2.18
N SER A 486 17.47 10.79 -2.18
CA SER A 486 16.60 10.72 -3.35
C SER A 486 16.22 12.11 -3.83
N ARG A 487 16.26 12.35 -5.15
CA ARG A 487 15.80 13.60 -5.78
C ARG A 487 14.92 13.24 -6.98
N GLU A 488 13.79 13.91 -7.09
CA GLU A 488 12.85 13.70 -8.18
C GLU A 488 12.43 15.06 -8.76
N TYR A 489 12.52 15.20 -10.07
CA TYR A 489 12.17 16.39 -10.83
C TYR A 489 11.19 15.96 -11.93
N GLY A 490 9.99 16.51 -11.94
CA GLY A 490 8.97 16.17 -12.91
C GLY A 490 8.36 17.40 -13.55
N ALA A 491 8.03 17.30 -14.84
CA ALA A 491 7.21 18.28 -15.54
C ALA A 491 6.05 17.54 -16.23
N PHE A 492 4.84 18.07 -16.14
CA PHE A 492 3.66 17.42 -16.64
C PHE A 492 2.65 18.38 -17.26
N THR A 493 1.80 17.82 -18.12
CA THR A 493 0.62 18.46 -18.63
C THR A 493 -0.50 17.45 -18.77
N LEU A 494 -1.72 17.85 -18.45
CA LEU A 494 -2.95 17.10 -18.66
C LEU A 494 -3.96 18.02 -19.30
N GLN A 495 -4.44 17.67 -20.50
CA GLN A 495 -5.42 18.44 -21.27
C GLN A 495 -6.72 17.64 -21.35
N GLN A 496 -7.83 18.29 -21.11
CA GLN A 496 -9.15 17.69 -21.00
C GLN A 496 -10.12 18.34 -21.97
N LEU A 497 -10.52 17.57 -22.96
CA LEU A 497 -11.58 17.93 -23.90
C LEU A 497 -12.92 17.46 -23.36
N ARG A 498 -13.92 18.33 -23.29
CA ARG A 498 -15.27 18.04 -22.79
C ARG A 498 -16.29 18.51 -23.81
N LEU A 499 -16.81 17.58 -24.59
CA LEU A 499 -17.95 17.77 -25.50
C LEU A 499 -19.14 16.99 -24.93
N ASP A 500 -20.35 17.28 -25.36
CA ASP A 500 -21.56 16.65 -24.85
C ASP A 500 -21.52 15.12 -24.96
N PHE A 501 -21.04 14.62 -26.09
CA PHE A 501 -20.98 13.19 -26.37
C PHE A 501 -19.59 12.55 -26.14
N LEU A 502 -18.51 13.36 -26.03
CA LEU A 502 -17.14 12.89 -25.99
C LEU A 502 -16.31 13.66 -24.96
N GLU A 503 -15.69 12.92 -24.06
CA GLU A 503 -14.70 13.45 -23.14
C GLU A 503 -13.36 12.75 -23.38
N VAL A 504 -12.27 13.52 -23.48
CA VAL A 504 -10.93 12.99 -23.69
C VAL A 504 -9.96 13.69 -22.75
N ASP A 505 -9.19 12.90 -22.00
CA ASP A 505 -8.06 13.37 -21.21
C ASP A 505 -6.77 12.89 -21.87
N LEU A 506 -5.88 13.82 -22.20
CA LEU A 506 -4.55 13.56 -22.75
C LEU A 506 -3.49 14.09 -21.80
N GLY A 507 -2.60 13.24 -21.36
CA GLY A 507 -1.56 13.61 -20.42
C GLY A 507 -0.18 13.14 -20.82
N TYR A 508 0.81 13.96 -20.48
CA TYR A 508 2.23 13.65 -20.60
C TYR A 508 2.99 14.15 -19.39
N ARG A 509 3.97 13.36 -18.94
CA ARG A 509 4.92 13.73 -17.89
C ARG A 509 6.30 13.15 -18.18
N HIS A 510 7.32 13.91 -17.85
CA HIS A 510 8.70 13.47 -17.83
C HIS A 510 9.28 13.67 -16.41
N ASP A 511 9.92 12.63 -15.86
CA ASP A 511 10.59 12.67 -14.57
C ASP A 511 12.08 12.32 -14.71
N LEU A 512 12.92 13.03 -13.97
CA LEU A 512 14.30 12.67 -13.69
C LEU A 512 14.39 12.26 -12.22
N VAL A 513 14.76 11.02 -11.97
CA VAL A 513 14.84 10.42 -10.63
C VAL A 513 16.28 10.03 -10.34
N LYS A 514 16.82 10.52 -9.22
CA LYS A 514 18.19 10.23 -8.78
C LYS A 514 18.18 9.54 -7.42
N ARG A 515 18.90 8.42 -7.31
CA ARG A 515 19.09 7.65 -6.09
C ARG A 515 20.57 7.55 -5.77
N ASN A 516 20.94 7.98 -4.57
CA ASN A 516 22.31 7.92 -4.07
C ASN A 516 22.32 7.30 -2.69
N ALA A 517 23.18 6.35 -2.45
CA ALA A 517 23.37 5.72 -1.15
C ALA A 517 24.84 5.86 -0.70
N ARG A 518 25.07 5.77 0.60
CA ARG A 518 26.41 5.86 1.21
C ARG A 518 26.60 4.74 2.21
N LEU A 519 27.76 4.10 2.16
CA LEU A 519 28.13 3.12 3.19
C LEU A 519 28.28 3.85 4.54
N THR A 520 27.61 3.31 5.55
CA THR A 520 27.54 3.89 6.89
C THR A 520 27.64 2.79 7.96
N PRO A 521 28.15 3.11 9.16
CA PRO A 521 28.25 2.12 10.25
C PRO A 521 26.90 1.49 10.58
N GLY A 522 26.90 0.21 10.93
CA GLY A 522 25.69 -0.56 11.27
C GLY A 522 24.89 -1.06 10.07
N TYR A 523 25.24 -0.68 8.84
CA TYR A 523 24.68 -1.23 7.62
C TYR A 523 25.66 -2.26 7.02
N SER A 524 25.12 -3.42 6.64
CA SER A 524 25.85 -4.44 5.91
C SER A 524 25.34 -4.52 4.48
N PRO A 525 26.20 -4.36 3.48
CA PRO A 525 25.80 -4.49 2.09
C PRO A 525 25.21 -5.86 1.80
N SER A 526 24.25 -5.89 0.86
CA SER A 526 23.63 -7.13 0.36
C SER A 526 24.68 -8.16 -0.07
N ARG A 527 24.42 -9.42 0.28
CA ARG A 527 25.18 -10.56 -0.21
C ARG A 527 24.54 -11.21 -1.45
N GLY A 528 23.41 -10.64 -1.90
CA GLY A 528 22.66 -11.15 -3.04
C GLY A 528 23.29 -10.79 -4.39
N LEU A 529 22.52 -10.95 -5.46
CA LEU A 529 22.95 -10.76 -6.85
C LEU A 529 23.58 -9.40 -7.13
N GLY A 530 23.10 -8.35 -6.46
CA GLY A 530 23.62 -6.99 -6.57
C GLY A 530 24.99 -6.76 -5.94
N GLY A 531 25.52 -7.72 -5.20
CA GLY A 531 26.88 -7.71 -4.67
C GLY A 531 27.20 -6.60 -3.68
N GLY A 532 26.20 -5.97 -3.09
CA GLY A 532 26.37 -4.93 -2.06
C GLY A 532 26.99 -3.63 -2.55
N LYS A 533 26.96 -3.39 -3.84
CA LYS A 533 27.38 -2.11 -4.41
C LYS A 533 26.33 -1.04 -4.07
N LEU A 534 26.80 0.18 -3.92
CA LEU A 534 25.98 1.36 -3.65
C LEU A 534 26.14 2.38 -4.79
N SER A 535 26.04 1.90 -6.03
CA SER A 535 26.22 2.74 -7.21
C SER A 535 25.11 3.78 -7.30
N PRO A 536 25.41 5.05 -7.52
CA PRO A 536 24.39 6.06 -7.80
C PRO A 536 23.59 5.68 -9.06
N ARG A 537 22.28 5.92 -9.04
CA ARG A 537 21.39 5.60 -10.16
C ARG A 537 20.55 6.80 -10.57
N ASP A 538 20.53 7.05 -11.88
CA ASP A 538 19.71 8.08 -12.52
C ASP A 538 18.75 7.42 -13.50
N PHE A 539 17.45 7.82 -13.41
CA PHE A 539 16.39 7.28 -14.26
C PHE A 539 15.63 8.41 -14.94
N HIS A 540 15.41 8.25 -16.24
CA HIS A 540 14.52 9.09 -17.03
C HIS A 540 13.22 8.33 -17.27
N LEU A 541 12.09 8.91 -16.83
CA LEU A 541 10.78 8.27 -16.86
C LEU A 541 9.83 9.06 -17.73
N ASN A 542 9.07 8.38 -18.57
CA ASN A 542 8.04 8.97 -19.37
C ASN A 542 6.68 8.38 -18.99
N GLN A 543 5.71 9.24 -18.78
CA GLN A 543 4.34 8.89 -18.48
C GLN A 543 3.43 9.51 -19.53
N TYR A 544 2.54 8.74 -20.12
CA TYR A 544 1.51 9.32 -20.97
C TYR A 544 0.23 8.52 -20.87
N ASN A 545 -0.88 9.21 -20.99
CA ASN A 545 -2.19 8.59 -20.96
C ASN A 545 -3.13 9.22 -21.97
N MET A 546 -4.08 8.41 -22.41
CA MET A 546 -5.25 8.83 -23.13
C MET A 546 -6.45 8.14 -22.49
N LEU A 547 -7.35 8.91 -21.88
CA LEU A 547 -8.60 8.41 -21.35
C LEU A 547 -9.75 9.01 -22.18
N THR A 548 -10.64 8.16 -22.65
CA THR A 548 -11.76 8.56 -23.49
C THR A 548 -13.06 8.05 -22.90
N LYS A 549 -14.08 8.89 -22.86
CA LYS A 549 -15.45 8.51 -22.54
C LYS A 549 -16.37 8.97 -23.64
N VAL A 550 -17.21 8.06 -24.11
CA VAL A 550 -18.24 8.32 -25.10
C VAL A 550 -19.61 8.17 -24.43
N ASN A 551 -20.37 9.23 -24.36
CA ASN A 551 -21.75 9.22 -23.91
C ASN A 551 -22.64 8.74 -25.07
N LEU A 552 -23.19 7.52 -24.97
CA LEU A 552 -24.06 6.93 -25.98
C LEU A 552 -25.49 7.48 -25.88
N THR A 553 -25.88 7.77 -24.64
CA THR A 553 -27.16 8.37 -24.26
C THR A 553 -26.92 9.26 -23.05
N ASP A 554 -27.93 9.99 -22.59
CA ASP A 554 -27.87 10.78 -21.35
C ASP A 554 -27.50 9.94 -20.12
N ALA A 555 -27.71 8.64 -20.16
CA ALA A 555 -27.46 7.72 -19.04
C ALA A 555 -26.32 6.74 -19.30
N GLY A 556 -26.14 6.29 -20.55
CA GLY A 556 -25.22 5.22 -20.90
C GLY A 556 -23.92 5.74 -21.51
N PHE A 557 -22.78 5.19 -21.08
CA PHE A 557 -21.48 5.58 -21.60
C PHE A 557 -20.52 4.38 -21.71
N LEU A 558 -19.53 4.55 -22.60
CA LEU A 558 -18.36 3.67 -22.71
C LEU A 558 -17.10 4.45 -22.36
N THR A 559 -16.13 3.76 -21.78
CA THR A 559 -14.80 4.30 -21.53
C THR A 559 -13.73 3.41 -22.14
N ALA A 560 -12.70 4.03 -22.68
CA ALA A 560 -11.48 3.36 -23.09
C ALA A 560 -10.28 4.17 -22.65
N SER A 561 -9.27 3.51 -22.11
CA SER A 561 -8.02 4.19 -21.75
C SER A 561 -6.80 3.40 -22.16
N TYR A 562 -5.76 4.15 -22.50
CA TYR A 562 -4.41 3.65 -22.63
C TYR A 562 -3.50 4.45 -21.72
N VAL A 563 -2.71 3.75 -20.89
CA VAL A 563 -1.74 4.35 -19.98
C VAL A 563 -0.40 3.69 -20.18
N HIS A 564 0.63 4.49 -20.39
CA HIS A 564 2.02 4.09 -20.29
C HIS A 564 2.62 4.78 -19.08
N ALA A 565 3.17 4.00 -18.17
CA ALA A 565 3.78 4.50 -16.95
C ALA A 565 5.11 3.81 -16.67
N GLU A 566 6.09 4.57 -16.20
CA GLU A 566 7.41 4.08 -15.82
C GLU A 566 7.70 4.45 -14.37
N ARG A 567 8.36 3.56 -13.63
CA ARG A 567 8.75 3.77 -12.23
C ARG A 567 10.23 3.42 -12.03
N ALA A 568 10.96 4.31 -11.37
CA ALA A 568 12.31 4.01 -10.90
C ALA A 568 12.26 3.08 -9.67
N PRO A 569 13.23 2.19 -9.50
CA PRO A 569 13.41 1.45 -8.26
C PRO A 569 13.59 2.39 -7.06
N GLU A 570 13.11 1.96 -5.90
CA GLU A 570 13.30 2.67 -4.63
C GLU A 570 14.58 2.22 -3.91
N VAL A 571 14.92 2.95 -2.87
CA VAL A 571 16.18 2.76 -2.14
C VAL A 571 16.31 1.38 -1.49
N ASN A 572 15.22 0.77 -1.05
CA ASN A 572 15.23 -0.60 -0.52
C ASN A 572 15.39 -1.63 -1.66
N GLU A 573 14.77 -1.40 -2.80
CA GLU A 573 14.90 -2.27 -3.97
C GLU A 573 16.34 -2.29 -4.50
N LEU A 574 17.01 -1.14 -4.46
CA LEU A 574 18.39 -1.01 -4.94
C LEU A 574 19.44 -1.39 -3.88
N TYR A 575 19.23 -1.01 -2.63
CA TYR A 575 20.30 -0.96 -1.63
C TYR A 575 19.97 -1.66 -0.32
N ALA A 576 18.85 -2.37 -0.18
CA ALA A 576 18.60 -3.13 1.03
C ALA A 576 19.68 -4.20 1.26
N GLY A 577 19.99 -4.42 2.52
CA GLY A 577 20.91 -5.46 2.96
C GLY A 577 20.71 -5.72 4.45
N ASN A 578 21.15 -6.88 4.95
CA ASN A 578 21.02 -7.24 6.35
C ASN A 578 19.59 -7.67 6.78
N ASN A 579 19.42 -8.00 8.05
CA ASN A 579 18.16 -8.44 8.61
C ASN A 579 17.18 -7.26 8.76
N HIS A 580 16.00 -7.46 8.24
CA HIS A 580 14.87 -6.57 8.45
C HIS A 580 13.93 -7.23 9.47
N PHE A 581 14.17 -6.96 10.75
CA PHE A 581 13.51 -7.67 11.84
C PHE A 581 12.00 -7.56 11.85
N ALA A 582 11.47 -6.37 11.56
CA ALA A 582 10.04 -6.16 11.59
C ALA A 582 9.29 -7.06 10.61
N ILE A 583 9.89 -7.36 9.46
CA ILE A 583 9.30 -8.29 8.48
C ILE A 583 9.87 -9.70 8.57
N MET A 584 10.75 -9.95 9.54
CA MET A 584 11.34 -11.27 9.81
C MET A 584 12.05 -11.90 8.60
N LEU A 585 12.71 -11.06 7.80
CA LEU A 585 13.44 -11.45 6.59
C LEU A 585 14.84 -10.84 6.61
N GLU A 586 15.76 -11.44 5.85
CA GLU A 586 16.92 -10.73 5.29
C GLU A 586 16.51 -10.22 3.91
N GLU A 587 16.60 -8.92 3.68
CA GLU A 587 16.21 -8.27 2.43
C GLU A 587 17.48 -7.83 1.68
N ASN A 588 17.62 -8.29 0.44
CA ASN A 588 18.76 -7.98 -0.41
C ASN A 588 18.32 -7.15 -1.63
N GLY A 589 18.86 -5.93 -1.75
CA GLY A 589 18.69 -5.07 -2.92
C GLY A 589 19.69 -5.41 -4.04
N ASP A 590 19.41 -4.89 -5.24
CA ASP A 590 20.28 -4.97 -6.39
C ASP A 590 20.39 -3.61 -7.09
N ASP A 591 21.58 -3.00 -7.09
CA ASP A 591 21.80 -1.68 -7.68
C ASP A 591 21.80 -1.69 -9.23
N ARG A 592 21.67 -2.87 -9.86
CA ARG A 592 21.57 -3.04 -11.31
C ARG A 592 20.14 -3.01 -11.84
N LEU A 593 19.14 -3.01 -10.96
CA LEU A 593 17.73 -3.03 -11.35
C LEU A 593 17.37 -1.90 -12.30
N ASN A 594 16.54 -2.20 -13.29
CA ASN A 594 16.03 -1.25 -14.27
C ASN A 594 14.72 -0.60 -13.78
N LYS A 595 14.27 0.42 -14.50
CA LYS A 595 12.94 0.99 -14.29
C LYS A 595 11.86 0.00 -14.67
N GLU A 596 10.77 -0.06 -13.94
CA GLU A 596 9.55 -0.77 -14.34
C GLU A 596 8.82 0.01 -15.42
N THR A 597 8.25 -0.70 -16.38
CA THR A 597 7.39 -0.11 -17.41
C THR A 597 6.04 -0.83 -17.46
N ALA A 598 4.95 -0.10 -17.25
CA ALA A 598 3.59 -0.63 -17.33
C ALA A 598 2.84 -0.04 -18.53
N LYS A 599 2.18 -0.90 -19.31
CA LYS A 599 1.27 -0.52 -20.38
C LYS A 599 -0.11 -1.08 -20.08
N THR A 600 -1.07 -0.21 -19.79
CA THR A 600 -2.42 -0.57 -19.40
C THR A 600 -3.41 -0.22 -20.49
N LEU A 601 -4.26 -1.17 -20.85
CA LEU A 601 -5.50 -0.96 -21.60
C LEU A 601 -6.67 -1.21 -20.66
N GLU A 602 -7.63 -0.30 -20.65
CA GLU A 602 -8.83 -0.42 -19.84
C GLU A 602 -10.05 -0.11 -20.69
N PHE A 603 -11.08 -0.93 -20.55
CA PHE A 603 -12.39 -0.76 -21.18
C PHE A 603 -13.46 -0.79 -20.12
N GLY A 604 -14.37 0.17 -20.17
CA GLY A 604 -15.46 0.26 -19.24
C GLY A 604 -16.78 0.57 -19.92
N ALA A 605 -17.86 0.15 -19.30
CA ALA A 605 -19.21 0.52 -19.64
C ALA A 605 -19.96 0.93 -18.37
N GLY A 606 -20.83 1.91 -18.49
CA GLY A 606 -21.63 2.36 -17.37
C GLY A 606 -22.99 2.89 -17.75
N LEU A 607 -23.87 2.84 -16.77
CA LEU A 607 -25.24 3.35 -16.85
C LEU A 607 -25.52 4.18 -15.61
N ASN A 608 -25.84 5.46 -15.78
CA ASN A 608 -26.18 6.39 -14.71
C ASN A 608 -27.62 6.91 -14.91
N LEU A 609 -28.57 6.26 -14.27
CA LEU A 609 -29.94 6.71 -14.18
C LEU A 609 -30.14 7.48 -12.87
N GLN A 610 -31.24 8.21 -12.72
CA GLN A 610 -31.53 9.04 -11.56
C GLN A 610 -31.35 8.32 -10.21
N HIS A 611 -31.70 7.03 -10.13
CA HIS A 611 -31.67 6.23 -8.92
C HIS A 611 -30.82 4.96 -9.04
N PHE A 612 -30.15 4.76 -10.17
CA PHE A 612 -29.48 3.52 -10.48
C PHE A 612 -28.15 3.81 -11.13
N GLN A 613 -27.10 3.17 -10.68
CA GLN A 613 -25.76 3.22 -11.27
C GLN A 613 -25.24 1.81 -11.48
N LEU A 614 -24.71 1.54 -12.65
CA LEU A 614 -23.99 0.32 -12.97
C LEU A 614 -22.68 0.70 -13.66
N SER A 615 -21.60 0.07 -13.27
CA SER A 615 -20.33 0.19 -13.96
C SER A 615 -19.62 -1.16 -14.00
N VAL A 616 -19.04 -1.46 -15.16
CA VAL A 616 -18.20 -2.64 -15.37
C VAL A 616 -16.91 -2.16 -16.01
N THR A 617 -15.79 -2.64 -15.55
CA THR A 617 -14.47 -2.30 -16.07
C THR A 617 -13.64 -3.56 -16.22
N HIS A 618 -13.01 -3.72 -17.38
CA HIS A 618 -11.99 -4.72 -17.64
C HIS A 618 -10.66 -4.05 -17.93
N TYR A 619 -9.57 -4.56 -17.37
CA TYR A 619 -8.26 -4.01 -17.61
C TYR A 619 -7.20 -5.09 -17.83
N ILE A 620 -6.20 -4.73 -18.63
CA ILE A 620 -5.02 -5.55 -18.91
C ILE A 620 -3.82 -4.63 -18.79
N THR A 621 -2.89 -4.98 -17.90
CA THR A 621 -1.61 -4.28 -17.76
C THR A 621 -0.47 -5.25 -18.06
N ARG A 622 0.43 -4.87 -18.94
CA ARG A 622 1.68 -5.58 -19.20
C ARG A 622 2.81 -4.80 -18.55
N PHE A 623 3.51 -5.47 -17.65
CA PHE A 623 4.75 -4.96 -17.07
C PHE A 623 5.95 -5.56 -17.77
N GLN A 624 6.91 -4.71 -18.05
CA GLN A 624 8.29 -5.07 -18.32
C GLN A 624 9.11 -4.70 -17.10
N ASP A 625 10.01 -5.60 -16.67
CA ASP A 625 10.87 -5.40 -15.50
C ASP A 625 10.10 -5.16 -14.18
N TYR A 626 8.98 -5.86 -13.95
CA TYR A 626 8.22 -5.78 -12.70
C TYR A 626 9.09 -6.18 -11.51
N LEU A 627 9.25 -5.30 -10.53
CA LEU A 627 10.05 -5.52 -9.34
C LEU A 627 9.29 -6.33 -8.29
N TYR A 628 9.89 -7.36 -7.76
CA TYR A 628 9.31 -8.16 -6.69
C TYR A 628 10.39 -8.72 -5.77
N LEU A 629 10.01 -8.95 -4.51
CA LEU A 629 10.89 -9.53 -3.52
C LEU A 629 10.81 -11.06 -3.61
N ALA A 630 11.78 -11.64 -4.32
CA ALA A 630 11.83 -13.06 -4.65
C ALA A 630 12.35 -13.89 -3.50
N HIS A 631 11.79 -15.07 -3.32
CA HIS A 631 12.31 -16.08 -2.43
C HIS A 631 13.62 -16.67 -3.02
N THR A 632 14.66 -16.77 -2.22
CA THR A 632 15.94 -17.33 -2.65
C THR A 632 16.10 -18.81 -2.33
N GLY A 633 15.27 -19.34 -1.45
CA GLY A 633 15.45 -20.64 -0.87
C GLY A 633 16.53 -20.70 0.22
N ILE A 634 17.05 -19.56 0.67
CA ILE A 634 18.06 -19.46 1.71
C ILE A 634 17.40 -19.10 3.03
N SER A 635 17.84 -19.71 4.11
CA SER A 635 17.46 -19.34 5.47
C SER A 635 18.71 -19.06 6.31
N ARG A 636 18.64 -18.04 7.14
CA ARG A 636 19.69 -17.71 8.09
C ARG A 636 19.43 -18.35 9.46
N SER A 637 20.45 -18.33 10.30
CA SER A 637 20.32 -18.69 11.71
C SER A 637 19.19 -17.89 12.37
N GLY A 638 18.29 -18.56 13.08
CA GLY A 638 17.12 -17.95 13.65
C GLY A 638 15.87 -17.98 12.76
N GLY A 639 15.93 -18.61 11.59
CA GLY A 639 14.78 -18.81 10.69
C GLY A 639 14.47 -17.64 9.75
N PHE A 640 15.35 -16.64 9.65
CA PHE A 640 15.19 -15.55 8.72
C PHE A 640 15.35 -16.04 7.28
N LEU A 641 14.31 -15.88 6.48
CA LEU A 641 14.36 -16.19 5.06
C LEU A 641 15.05 -15.05 4.31
N VAL A 642 15.98 -15.42 3.43
CA VAL A 642 16.66 -14.45 2.56
C VAL A 642 15.81 -14.23 1.33
N LYS A 643 15.48 -13.00 1.06
CA LYS A 643 14.77 -12.57 -0.15
C LYS A 643 15.56 -11.51 -0.90
N GLU A 644 15.47 -11.54 -2.22
CA GLU A 644 16.17 -10.62 -3.11
C GLU A 644 15.20 -9.87 -4.01
N TRP A 645 15.49 -8.60 -4.24
CA TRP A 645 14.79 -7.83 -5.25
C TRP A 645 15.19 -8.28 -6.65
N ARG A 646 14.21 -8.68 -7.43
CA ARG A 646 14.37 -9.19 -8.81
C ARG A 646 13.33 -8.56 -9.72
N GLN A 647 13.53 -8.76 -11.02
CA GLN A 647 12.64 -8.28 -12.07
C GLN A 647 12.09 -9.42 -12.90
N ALA A 648 10.84 -9.27 -13.34
CA ALA A 648 10.16 -10.20 -14.21
C ALA A 648 9.15 -9.47 -15.10
N ASP A 649 8.92 -9.97 -16.30
CA ASP A 649 7.81 -9.49 -17.11
C ASP A 649 6.50 -10.11 -16.60
N THR A 650 5.49 -9.29 -16.38
CA THR A 650 4.22 -9.77 -15.86
C THR A 650 3.02 -9.22 -16.62
N ARG A 651 1.89 -9.91 -16.48
CA ARG A 651 0.61 -9.50 -17.03
C ARG A 651 -0.46 -9.52 -15.94
N ILE A 652 -0.96 -8.34 -15.63
CA ILE A 652 -2.11 -8.17 -14.72
C ILE A 652 -3.38 -8.10 -15.56
N THR A 653 -4.38 -8.89 -15.19
CA THR A 653 -5.71 -8.83 -15.79
C THR A 653 -6.76 -8.84 -14.70
N GLY A 654 -7.83 -8.07 -14.87
CA GLY A 654 -8.89 -8.06 -13.88
C GLY A 654 -10.20 -7.47 -14.36
N TRP A 655 -11.21 -7.69 -13.53
CA TRP A 655 -12.57 -7.19 -13.71
C TRP A 655 -13.03 -6.49 -12.44
N GLU A 656 -13.71 -5.38 -12.61
CA GLU A 656 -14.40 -4.67 -11.55
C GLU A 656 -15.84 -4.42 -12.00
N ALA A 657 -16.80 -4.71 -11.17
CA ALA A 657 -18.21 -4.40 -11.40
C ALA A 657 -18.80 -3.76 -10.14
N GLU A 658 -19.62 -2.75 -10.33
CA GLU A 658 -20.31 -2.05 -9.24
C GLU A 658 -21.71 -1.69 -9.66
N PHE A 659 -22.65 -1.92 -8.74
CA PHE A 659 -24.06 -1.63 -8.87
C PHE A 659 -24.53 -0.84 -7.66
N LYS A 660 -25.29 0.23 -7.87
CA LYS A 660 -25.86 1.05 -6.81
C LYS A 660 -27.29 1.49 -7.16
N VAL A 661 -28.16 1.39 -6.19
CA VAL A 661 -29.51 1.98 -6.22
C VAL A 661 -29.65 2.90 -5.02
N GLN A 662 -30.12 4.08 -5.26
CA GLN A 662 -30.52 5.02 -4.19
C GLN A 662 -31.85 5.63 -4.54
N ARG A 663 -32.87 5.35 -3.74
CA ARG A 663 -34.23 5.79 -4.01
C ARG A 663 -34.84 6.51 -2.80
N PRO A 664 -35.29 7.75 -2.93
CA PRO A 664 -36.15 8.37 -1.95
C PRO A 664 -37.52 7.67 -1.98
N VAL A 665 -37.95 7.15 -0.83
CA VAL A 665 -39.26 6.53 -0.64
C VAL A 665 -40.28 7.60 -0.30
N ASN A 666 -39.85 8.58 0.51
CA ASN A 666 -40.62 9.78 0.84
C ASN A 666 -39.67 10.93 1.23
N LYS A 667 -40.23 12.08 1.64
CA LYS A 667 -39.42 13.27 2.00
C LYS A 667 -38.41 13.06 3.14
N HIS A 668 -38.53 11.99 3.90
CA HIS A 668 -37.76 11.71 5.10
C HIS A 668 -37.02 10.37 5.06
N THR A 669 -37.28 9.58 4.03
CA THR A 669 -36.76 8.20 3.92
C THR A 669 -36.06 7.98 2.58
N THR A 670 -34.81 7.62 2.62
CA THR A 670 -34.05 7.17 1.45
C THR A 670 -33.51 5.79 1.71
N VAL A 671 -33.70 4.88 0.77
CA VAL A 671 -33.13 3.52 0.77
C VAL A 671 -31.99 3.50 -0.22
N HIS A 672 -30.87 2.86 0.14
CA HIS A 672 -29.79 2.56 -0.78
C HIS A 672 -29.36 1.10 -0.69
N VAL A 673 -29.01 0.53 -1.83
CA VAL A 673 -28.49 -0.82 -1.98
C VAL A 673 -27.34 -0.79 -2.97
N GLY A 674 -26.30 -1.53 -2.69
CA GLY A 674 -25.14 -1.68 -3.56
C GLY A 674 -24.65 -3.11 -3.61
N ALA A 675 -23.99 -3.45 -4.69
CA ALA A 675 -23.23 -4.68 -4.84
C ALA A 675 -21.97 -4.41 -5.64
N TYR A 676 -20.93 -5.15 -5.36
CA TYR A 676 -19.71 -5.08 -6.15
C TYR A 676 -19.05 -6.45 -6.30
N PHE A 677 -18.22 -6.56 -7.31
CA PHE A 677 -17.35 -7.69 -7.56
C PHE A 677 -16.00 -7.18 -8.05
N ASP A 678 -14.91 -7.79 -7.60
CA ASP A 678 -13.58 -7.60 -8.18
C ASP A 678 -12.79 -8.92 -8.27
N LEU A 679 -12.01 -9.02 -9.33
CA LEU A 679 -11.09 -10.10 -9.60
C LEU A 679 -9.83 -9.54 -10.23
N VAL A 680 -8.67 -9.99 -9.74
CA VAL A 680 -7.38 -9.67 -10.33
C VAL A 680 -6.47 -10.88 -10.29
N LYS A 681 -5.65 -11.02 -11.32
CA LYS A 681 -4.54 -11.97 -11.38
C LYS A 681 -3.32 -11.29 -11.98
N ASN A 682 -2.17 -11.62 -11.42
CA ASN A 682 -0.87 -11.16 -11.89
C ASN A 682 0.02 -12.38 -12.17
N ILE A 683 0.27 -12.62 -13.45
CA ILE A 683 1.00 -13.79 -13.92
C ILE A 683 2.37 -13.38 -14.46
N ASN A 684 3.39 -14.13 -14.10
CA ASN A 684 4.71 -14.00 -14.69
C ASN A 684 4.70 -14.52 -16.14
N VAL A 685 5.27 -13.75 -17.06
CA VAL A 685 5.37 -14.08 -18.48
C VAL A 685 6.81 -13.98 -19.01
N SER A 686 7.81 -14.02 -18.12
CA SER A 686 9.22 -13.83 -18.46
C SER A 686 9.88 -14.96 -19.25
N GLY A 687 9.26 -16.13 -19.30
CA GLY A 687 9.81 -17.27 -20.02
C GLY A 687 11.09 -17.84 -19.40
N GLU A 688 11.95 -18.44 -20.23
CA GLU A 688 13.16 -19.16 -19.81
C GLU A 688 14.20 -18.34 -19.05
N SER A 689 14.18 -17.02 -19.20
CA SER A 689 15.12 -16.15 -18.48
C SER A 689 15.05 -16.29 -16.96
N MET A 690 13.92 -16.79 -16.44
CA MET A 690 13.71 -17.08 -15.02
C MET A 690 13.86 -18.57 -14.69
N ARG A 691 14.63 -19.31 -15.45
CA ARG A 691 14.95 -20.73 -15.20
C ARG A 691 13.76 -21.67 -15.19
N ASN A 692 12.84 -21.49 -16.10
CA ASN A 692 11.63 -22.31 -16.27
C ASN A 692 10.66 -22.38 -15.08
N TRP A 693 10.98 -21.75 -13.95
CA TRP A 693 10.09 -21.82 -12.78
C TRP A 693 9.07 -20.71 -12.70
N ALA A 694 9.14 -19.77 -13.60
CA ALA A 694 8.30 -18.58 -13.45
C ALA A 694 7.27 -18.41 -14.57
N GLU A 695 7.48 -19.02 -15.73
CA GLU A 695 6.51 -18.91 -16.80
C GLU A 695 5.18 -19.57 -16.42
N GLY A 696 4.10 -18.80 -16.53
CA GLY A 696 2.77 -19.24 -16.13
C GLY A 696 2.51 -19.27 -14.63
N ASP A 697 3.47 -18.87 -13.79
CA ASP A 697 3.33 -18.75 -12.34
C ASP A 697 2.78 -17.39 -11.94
N TYR A 698 2.12 -17.32 -10.78
CA TYR A 698 1.50 -16.10 -10.28
C TYR A 698 2.41 -15.38 -9.31
N MET A 699 2.33 -14.05 -9.30
CA MET A 699 3.09 -13.23 -8.36
C MET A 699 2.60 -13.45 -6.92
N PRO A 700 3.50 -13.32 -5.92
CA PRO A 700 3.17 -13.57 -4.52
C PRO A 700 2.30 -12.48 -3.91
N ASN A 701 1.65 -12.81 -2.77
CA ASN A 701 0.84 -11.91 -1.97
C ASN A 701 -0.29 -11.22 -2.78
N MET A 702 -0.89 -11.94 -3.71
CA MET A 702 -1.98 -11.42 -4.53
C MET A 702 -3.28 -11.29 -3.74
N PRO A 703 -4.06 -10.22 -3.99
CA PRO A 703 -5.37 -10.08 -3.41
C PRO A 703 -6.32 -11.15 -3.95
N THR A 704 -7.26 -11.59 -3.13
CA THR A 704 -8.25 -12.58 -3.56
C THR A 704 -9.38 -11.93 -4.33
N SER A 705 -10.05 -12.70 -5.18
CA SER A 705 -11.34 -12.29 -5.74
C SER A 705 -12.36 -12.16 -4.63
N ARG A 706 -13.25 -11.17 -4.73
CA ARG A 706 -14.28 -10.92 -3.74
C ARG A 706 -15.52 -10.29 -4.34
N PHE A 707 -16.59 -10.35 -3.57
CA PHE A 707 -17.80 -9.60 -3.83
C PHE A 707 -18.36 -9.06 -2.51
N GLY A 708 -19.13 -7.99 -2.61
CA GLY A 708 -19.76 -7.40 -1.44
C GLY A 708 -21.14 -6.84 -1.74
N PHE A 709 -21.90 -6.67 -0.67
CA PHE A 709 -23.22 -6.06 -0.67
C PHE A 709 -23.25 -4.94 0.35
N SER A 710 -23.93 -3.86 0.02
CA SER A 710 -24.22 -2.77 0.92
C SER A 710 -25.71 -2.47 0.94
N GLY A 711 -26.22 -2.08 2.07
CA GLY A 711 -27.60 -1.63 2.19
C GLY A 711 -27.75 -0.63 3.31
N GLY A 712 -28.70 0.29 3.17
CA GLY A 712 -28.96 1.21 4.24
C GLY A 712 -30.26 2.00 4.08
N LEU A 713 -30.63 2.57 5.20
CA LEU A 713 -31.87 3.30 5.38
C LEU A 713 -31.55 4.64 6.04
N ASN A 714 -31.89 5.73 5.37
CA ASN A 714 -31.80 7.06 5.94
C ASN A 714 -33.19 7.57 6.27
N LEU A 715 -33.44 7.73 7.53
CA LEU A 715 -34.64 8.38 8.08
C LEU A 715 -34.28 9.80 8.51
N LYS A 716 -35.26 10.62 8.81
CA LYS A 716 -35.05 12.01 9.23
C LYS A 716 -33.99 12.20 10.33
N LYS A 717 -33.96 11.31 11.31
CA LYS A 717 -33.04 11.35 12.46
C LYS A 717 -32.19 10.10 12.64
N LEU A 718 -32.44 9.04 11.85
CA LEU A 718 -31.77 7.76 12.03
C LEU A 718 -31.17 7.31 10.69
N ASP A 719 -29.89 7.00 10.72
CA ASP A 719 -29.16 6.41 9.60
C ASP A 719 -28.74 4.98 10.00
N ILE A 720 -29.03 4.00 9.15
CA ILE A 720 -28.67 2.58 9.32
C ILE A 720 -27.92 2.15 8.07
N ASP A 721 -26.72 1.62 8.21
CA ASP A 721 -25.90 1.15 7.12
C ASP A 721 -25.33 -0.24 7.45
N VAL A 722 -25.27 -1.12 6.47
CA VAL A 722 -24.73 -2.48 6.58
C VAL A 722 -23.85 -2.77 5.36
N LEU A 723 -22.70 -3.38 5.60
CA LEU A 723 -21.78 -3.87 4.57
C LEU A 723 -21.50 -5.34 4.82
N PHE A 724 -21.53 -6.13 3.78
CA PHE A 724 -21.15 -7.52 3.78
C PHE A 724 -20.12 -7.75 2.68
N ASP A 725 -18.95 -8.28 3.04
CA ASP A 725 -17.86 -8.60 2.13
C ASP A 725 -17.53 -10.08 2.19
N ARG A 726 -17.47 -10.74 1.05
CA ARG A 726 -17.03 -12.13 0.91
C ARG A 726 -15.72 -12.19 0.15
N TYR A 727 -14.66 -12.60 0.83
CA TYR A 727 -13.35 -12.89 0.27
C TYR A 727 -13.24 -14.36 -0.06
N LEU A 728 -12.91 -14.68 -1.30
CA LEU A 728 -12.76 -16.05 -1.76
C LEU A 728 -11.36 -16.57 -1.45
N SER A 729 -11.19 -17.89 -1.38
CA SER A 729 -9.86 -18.48 -1.29
C SER A 729 -9.07 -18.18 -2.56
N GLN A 730 -7.78 -17.87 -2.44
CA GLN A 730 -6.92 -17.56 -3.58
C GLN A 730 -6.71 -18.80 -4.47
N ARG A 731 -6.96 -18.64 -5.76
CA ARG A 731 -6.77 -19.68 -6.77
C ARG A 731 -5.51 -19.43 -7.63
N PHE A 732 -5.01 -18.19 -7.61
CA PHE A 732 -3.90 -17.74 -8.44
C PHE A 732 -2.65 -17.59 -7.57
N LEU A 733 -2.06 -18.72 -7.17
CA LEU A 733 -0.94 -18.79 -6.24
C LEU A 733 0.39 -18.95 -6.97
N GLY A 734 1.42 -18.29 -6.47
CA GLY A 734 2.80 -18.57 -6.85
C GLY A 734 3.21 -19.96 -6.39
N LYS A 735 3.87 -20.69 -7.27
CA LYS A 735 4.37 -22.03 -6.98
C LYS A 735 5.90 -22.09 -6.93
N ASN A 736 6.54 -21.36 -7.82
CA ASN A 736 7.98 -21.40 -7.99
C ASN A 736 8.69 -20.13 -7.52
N ILE A 737 8.07 -18.94 -7.75
CA ILE A 737 8.69 -17.66 -7.39
C ILE A 737 8.66 -17.45 -5.88
N ASN A 738 7.47 -17.57 -5.28
CA ASN A 738 7.24 -17.50 -3.86
C ASN A 738 6.07 -18.44 -3.53
N PRO A 739 6.33 -19.71 -3.26
CA PRO A 739 5.28 -20.65 -2.93
C PRO A 739 4.56 -20.24 -1.65
N GLU A 740 3.24 -20.24 -1.70
CA GLU A 740 2.38 -19.89 -0.57
C GLU A 740 1.09 -20.71 -0.62
N PRO A 741 0.63 -21.22 0.54
CA PRO A 741 -0.64 -21.89 0.61
C PRO A 741 -1.81 -20.91 0.52
N PRO A 742 -2.97 -21.34 0.02
CA PRO A 742 -4.17 -20.52 0.01
C PRO A 742 -4.69 -20.31 1.43
N MET A 743 -5.00 -19.06 1.78
CA MET A 743 -5.75 -18.77 3.00
C MET A 743 -7.24 -19.13 2.81
N PRO A 744 -7.93 -19.56 3.90
CA PRO A 744 -9.34 -19.86 3.86
C PRO A 744 -10.18 -18.66 3.43
N ALA A 745 -11.26 -18.91 2.70
CA ALA A 745 -12.24 -17.88 2.38
C ALA A 745 -12.98 -17.42 3.65
N TYR A 746 -13.29 -16.12 3.74
CA TYR A 746 -13.97 -15.55 4.90
C TYR A 746 -14.99 -14.49 4.51
N SER A 747 -15.89 -14.17 5.43
CA SER A 747 -16.89 -13.10 5.27
C SER A 747 -16.78 -12.10 6.41
N LEU A 748 -16.91 -10.83 6.09
CA LEU A 748 -16.98 -9.76 7.08
C LEU A 748 -18.35 -9.09 7.00
N LEU A 749 -18.90 -8.77 8.16
CA LEU A 749 -20.15 -8.01 8.31
C LEU A 749 -19.85 -6.78 9.16
N THR A 750 -20.09 -5.60 8.59
CA THR A 750 -19.98 -4.30 9.25
C THR A 750 -21.35 -3.62 9.26
N ALA A 751 -21.72 -3.00 10.36
CA ALA A 751 -22.96 -2.26 10.46
C ALA A 751 -22.76 -0.98 11.27
N ARG A 752 -23.53 0.06 10.96
CA ARG A 752 -23.58 1.31 11.72
C ARG A 752 -24.99 1.82 11.85
N ILE A 753 -25.34 2.27 13.05
CA ILE A 753 -26.59 2.96 13.35
C ILE A 753 -26.19 4.31 13.92
N ALA A 754 -26.72 5.41 13.36
CA ALA A 754 -26.46 6.77 13.84
C ALA A 754 -27.77 7.53 14.04
N TYR A 755 -27.95 8.10 15.23
CA TYR A 755 -29.12 8.91 15.60
C TYR A 755 -28.70 10.37 15.72
N LYS A 756 -29.41 11.26 15.03
CA LYS A 756 -29.24 12.71 15.07
C LYS A 756 -30.10 13.32 16.16
N GLY A 757 -29.45 13.80 17.20
CA GLY A 757 -30.07 14.46 18.34
C GLY A 757 -29.49 15.83 18.61
N THR A 758 -29.67 16.32 19.84
CA THR A 758 -29.11 17.60 20.30
C THR A 758 -28.58 17.48 21.74
N ILE A 759 -27.51 18.19 22.02
CA ILE A 759 -26.96 18.38 23.38
C ILE A 759 -26.82 19.87 23.60
N LYS A 760 -27.50 20.40 24.63
CA LYS A 760 -27.44 21.82 24.98
C LYS A 760 -27.63 22.76 23.78
N GLY A 761 -28.54 22.39 22.84
CA GLY A 761 -28.81 23.18 21.63
C GLY A 761 -27.87 22.92 20.45
N LEU A 762 -26.76 22.21 20.63
CA LEU A 762 -25.85 21.78 19.55
C LEU A 762 -26.35 20.48 18.96
N GLN A 763 -26.15 20.32 17.65
CA GLN A 763 -26.42 19.05 16.95
C GLN A 763 -25.42 17.97 17.41
N ALA A 764 -25.92 16.77 17.66
CA ALA A 764 -25.11 15.63 18.08
C ALA A 764 -25.53 14.37 17.34
N ASP A 765 -24.54 13.63 16.86
CA ASP A 765 -24.71 12.31 16.24
C ASP A 765 -24.29 11.26 17.27
N TYR A 766 -25.22 10.45 17.75
CA TYR A 766 -24.96 9.28 18.58
C TYR A 766 -24.86 8.08 17.65
N PHE A 767 -23.81 7.29 17.76
CA PHE A 767 -23.66 6.14 16.86
C PHE A 767 -23.20 4.88 17.56
N LEU A 768 -23.67 3.77 17.02
CA LEU A 768 -23.24 2.42 17.36
C LEU A 768 -22.67 1.80 16.07
N SER A 769 -21.45 1.30 16.12
CA SER A 769 -20.78 0.67 14.98
C SER A 769 -20.33 -0.73 15.36
N GLY A 770 -20.42 -1.68 14.44
CA GLY A 770 -19.95 -3.04 14.61
C GLY A 770 -19.07 -3.49 13.42
N ASN A 771 -17.90 -4.02 13.70
CA ASN A 771 -16.99 -4.59 12.71
C ASN A 771 -16.81 -6.07 13.00
N ASN A 772 -16.62 -6.89 11.95
CA ASN A 772 -16.53 -8.33 12.04
C ASN A 772 -17.63 -8.93 12.94
N LEU A 773 -18.86 -8.50 12.72
CA LEU A 773 -20.02 -8.90 13.55
C LEU A 773 -20.29 -10.41 13.54
N LEU A 774 -19.79 -11.12 12.54
CA LEU A 774 -19.85 -12.57 12.46
C LEU A 774 -18.78 -13.24 13.32
N ASN A 775 -17.86 -12.49 13.88
CA ASN A 775 -16.71 -12.95 14.67
C ASN A 775 -15.91 -14.08 13.98
N ILE A 776 -15.66 -13.91 12.69
CA ILE A 776 -14.96 -14.89 11.85
C ILE A 776 -13.44 -14.67 11.94
N GLU A 777 -12.68 -15.75 12.01
CA GLU A 777 -11.24 -15.74 11.81
C GLU A 777 -10.96 -15.42 10.33
N ALA A 778 -10.44 -14.25 10.06
CA ALA A 778 -10.17 -13.75 8.72
C ALA A 778 -8.67 -13.56 8.51
N ARG A 779 -8.12 -14.13 7.43
CA ARG A 779 -6.70 -14.03 7.08
C ARG A 779 -6.55 -13.63 5.61
N PRO A 780 -6.34 -12.34 5.33
CA PRO A 780 -6.14 -11.87 3.97
C PRO A 780 -4.92 -12.52 3.33
N GLN A 781 -5.09 -13.08 2.12
CA GLN A 781 -3.99 -13.72 1.38
C GLN A 781 -2.83 -12.76 1.11
N ASN A 782 -3.14 -11.50 0.89
CA ASN A 782 -2.17 -10.44 0.60
C ASN A 782 -1.56 -9.79 1.86
N SER A 783 -1.89 -10.30 3.06
CA SER A 783 -1.21 -9.89 4.29
C SER A 783 0.16 -10.56 4.39
N LEU A 784 1.18 -9.77 4.70
CA LEU A 784 2.53 -10.31 4.97
C LEU A 784 2.60 -11.08 6.29
N LEU A 785 1.68 -10.83 7.22
CA LEU A 785 1.56 -11.55 8.49
C LEU A 785 0.43 -12.59 8.49
N LYS A 786 -0.05 -13.03 7.34
CA LYS A 786 -1.19 -13.98 7.22
C LYS A 786 -1.07 -15.26 8.05
N TYR A 787 0.16 -15.71 8.28
CA TYR A 787 0.42 -16.92 9.07
C TYR A 787 0.41 -16.68 10.59
N LEU A 788 0.63 -15.45 11.06
CA LEU A 788 0.85 -15.09 12.45
C LEU A 788 -0.23 -14.17 13.02
N ALA A 789 -0.96 -13.45 12.17
CA ALA A 789 -1.93 -12.46 12.60
C ALA A 789 -3.20 -12.52 11.74
N PRO A 790 -4.31 -13.02 12.28
CA PRO A 790 -5.63 -12.83 11.68
C PRO A 790 -6.08 -11.38 11.82
N LEU A 791 -7.14 -10.99 11.12
CA LEU A 791 -7.83 -9.74 11.40
C LEU A 791 -8.47 -9.77 12.80
N PRO A 792 -8.69 -8.60 13.43
CA PRO A 792 -9.38 -8.50 14.71
C PRO A 792 -10.75 -9.18 14.70
N GLY A 793 -11.14 -9.78 15.83
CA GLY A 793 -12.46 -10.33 16.04
C GLY A 793 -13.53 -9.24 16.13
N ILE A 794 -14.71 -9.62 16.59
CA ILE A 794 -15.85 -8.71 16.74
C ILE A 794 -15.48 -7.47 17.56
N ASN A 795 -15.82 -6.30 17.01
CA ASN A 795 -15.76 -5.04 17.70
C ASN A 795 -17.11 -4.35 17.66
N ILE A 796 -17.59 -3.87 18.80
CA ILE A 796 -18.77 -3.00 18.94
C ILE A 796 -18.30 -1.70 19.57
N SER A 797 -18.50 -0.60 18.86
CA SER A 797 -18.11 0.75 19.30
C SER A 797 -19.35 1.62 19.51
N LEU A 798 -19.34 2.38 20.58
CA LEU A 798 -20.32 3.44 20.86
C LEU A 798 -19.61 4.79 20.84
N GLY A 799 -20.22 5.77 20.20
CA GLY A 799 -19.64 7.10 20.14
C GLY A 799 -20.65 8.23 20.01
N ILE A 800 -20.12 9.42 20.20
CA ILE A 800 -20.85 10.67 20.04
C ILE A 800 -19.98 11.68 19.30
N LYS A 801 -20.59 12.37 18.35
CA LYS A 801 -20.00 13.52 17.66
C LYS A 801 -20.90 14.73 17.82
N VAL A 802 -20.40 15.78 18.45
CA VAL A 802 -21.11 17.05 18.66
C VAL A 802 -20.62 18.05 17.63
N ASN A 803 -21.53 18.61 16.85
CA ASN A 803 -21.24 19.62 15.83
C ASN A 803 -21.45 21.03 16.42
N ILE A 804 -20.52 21.95 16.18
CA ILE A 804 -20.41 23.29 16.73
C ILE A 804 -20.82 24.33 15.69
#